data_a82707517591ae0a453e523272fb9d39
#
_entry.id   a82707517591ae0a453e523272fb9d39
#
_cell.length_a   1.000
_cell.length_b   1.000
_cell.length_c   1.000
_cell.angle_alpha   90.00
_cell.angle_beta   90.00
_cell.angle_gamma   90.00
#
_symmetry.space_group_name_H-M   'P 1'
#
loop_
_entity.id
_entity.type
_entity.pdbx_description
1 polymer ?
#
loop_
_entity_poly.entity_id
_entity_poly.type
_entity_poly.pdbx_seq_one_letter_code
_entity_poly.pdbx_strand_id
1 'polypeptide(L)'
;MNRHHGLLPRTGLTLAMAAALALGAPDARAQFIPYFGKNKVKYDDFAWRVYKSPHFEVYYYPEFEQHLARVVSYAESAYQKVSSDLKHEISFHIPLILYKTHSEFEQTNLFPTFVSEGILAFAEPVRDRMVLPIDEPPDKLQGLITHELTHIFEFDLVPRNIMQRNVPLWVDEGLADYERGIWDTLDLMTIRDAAVTDQIPRLSRLEEVLDFANPRVVYNLGHAAFEFMEARYGKEGIRQFLYTLRKNIVGGGIDDIYMQAFRIKPDEFDEAFEKWLKERFKPFRDKQRPSDYGKDLSPDAEKTAYTQVYAFSPSPSGEIVAAITGNRGDGEADIILLSAKDRGIIRNLTKGFTDDYENLAMSDQFVAGRSIAFDPRGDAVAFFARKGKRRSLFLVSVLTGKTLRKIPMDLDQAQSPCLLPDGRHALFSALKEGVADIYLLDLEAGTYKNLTADAFADADPQISPDGTVVVYTRRVSGHDKIYTFPLADPSRKTQLTFGPYDDSTPTFSPDGMKVYYASDEEDEIYNLRSLDLASGVIQQYTDALGGDMAPAPLTGRGGERLAFISYFKGEYRLQSIETSEPVKEVEQEVQLAADAIVDFQPDVVHQVVSENKRKKGMFEGLFLEGRPPLNVGVTSGGDFFGGTQVALTDVLGDQNFLFTAVSVRELRSYDGTYINLAKRFHYGLSAFDTTRFFFVSPLALQQSFFREGAFATQRYTGASLIGQYPLDKFRRLELNAGVIRVDEAFENPEVEALVRQRAEQLGVPYFLHKGTVVPMGVSLVSETTRFREFGPLSGHTYSLGAQYSPSFGGTLSRTTLDGDVRKYFRIGGSAVFATRLHGFRSTGDQPDVFYFGGNMELRGYPYFSFAGNQGFYANAEFRFPLIDLMKTPLGILGPVRGTLYGGIGGAHFKGEQWNFSTSDPGRSYVNDPVFGEPVEGFHLVDGRASFGIGLQFFFLGYPLHFDWSKLTDLKVTSNNTRFDFWVGFDF
;
A
#
# COMPACT_ATOMS: atom_id res chain seq x y z
N MET A 1 22.49 -51.81 13.91
CA MET A 1 23.51 -50.84 14.41
C MET A 1 22.93 -49.48 14.35
N ASN A 2 22.50 -48.96 15.50
CA ASN A 2 21.85 -47.68 15.69
C ASN A 2 22.82 -46.51 15.48
N ARG A 3 22.45 -45.52 14.66
CA ARG A 3 23.02 -44.21 14.75
C ARG A 3 21.90 -43.23 15.08
N HIS A 4 21.80 -42.86 16.33
CA HIS A 4 21.08 -41.67 16.80
C HIS A 4 21.87 -40.44 16.39
N HIS A 5 21.35 -39.60 15.50
CA HIS A 5 21.75 -38.19 15.36
C HIS A 5 20.82 -37.35 16.23
N GLY A 6 21.35 -36.90 17.38
CA GLY A 6 20.69 -35.95 18.25
C GLY A 6 20.59 -34.59 17.55
N LEU A 7 19.39 -34.13 17.27
CA LEU A 7 19.05 -32.75 16.93
C LEU A 7 19.13 -31.96 18.23
N LEU A 8 20.16 -31.12 18.37
CA LEU A 8 20.14 -30.01 19.33
C LEU A 8 19.02 -29.06 18.92
N PRO A 9 18.16 -28.61 19.85
CA PRO A 9 17.05 -27.77 19.50
C PRO A 9 17.57 -26.42 18.94
N ARG A 10 17.07 -26.03 17.77
CA ARG A 10 17.38 -24.76 17.06
C ARG A 10 17.24 -23.51 17.95
N THR A 11 16.39 -23.57 18.97
CA THR A 11 16.20 -22.53 20.00
C THR A 11 17.43 -22.25 20.86
N GLY A 12 18.27 -23.26 21.13
CA GLY A 12 19.50 -23.09 21.94
C GLY A 12 20.61 -22.33 21.21
N LEU A 13 20.72 -22.52 19.88
CA LEU A 13 21.74 -21.83 19.07
C LEU A 13 21.37 -20.35 18.83
N THR A 14 20.08 -20.08 18.63
CA THR A 14 19.55 -18.72 18.46
C THR A 14 19.68 -17.90 19.75
N LEU A 15 19.40 -18.50 20.90
CA LEU A 15 19.61 -17.88 22.21
C LEU A 15 21.09 -17.69 22.54
N ALA A 16 21.96 -18.64 22.18
CA ALA A 16 23.40 -18.51 22.38
C ALA A 16 24.02 -17.43 21.48
N MET A 17 23.55 -17.29 20.22
CA MET A 17 23.98 -16.20 19.34
C MET A 17 23.43 -14.84 19.80
N ALA A 18 22.19 -14.76 20.25
CA ALA A 18 21.62 -13.55 20.81
C ALA A 18 22.33 -13.13 22.13
N ALA A 19 22.67 -14.11 22.99
CA ALA A 19 23.45 -13.88 24.21
C ALA A 19 24.90 -13.48 23.91
N ALA A 20 25.55 -14.07 22.90
CA ALA A 20 26.89 -13.70 22.47
C ALA A 20 26.96 -12.29 21.84
N LEU A 21 25.92 -11.89 21.08
CA LEU A 21 25.77 -10.54 20.57
C LEU A 21 25.45 -9.52 21.68
N ALA A 22 24.68 -9.89 22.69
CA ALA A 22 24.36 -9.04 23.83
C ALA A 22 25.54 -8.86 24.81
N LEU A 23 26.43 -9.84 24.92
CA LEU A 23 27.58 -9.80 25.83
C LEU A 23 28.83 -9.12 25.23
N GLY A 24 28.86 -8.89 23.91
CA GLY A 24 29.98 -8.28 23.18
C GLY A 24 29.72 -6.91 22.57
N ALA A 25 28.50 -6.38 22.67
CA ALA A 25 28.13 -5.12 22.04
C ALA A 25 28.22 -3.97 23.05
N PRO A 26 29.05 -2.94 22.81
CA PRO A 26 28.95 -1.70 23.58
C PRO A 26 27.60 -1.05 23.27
N ASP A 27 26.75 -0.87 24.27
CA ASP A 27 25.48 -0.11 24.29
C ASP A 27 24.67 -0.14 22.97
N ALA A 28 23.89 -1.20 22.73
CA ALA A 28 22.89 -1.19 21.68
C ALA A 28 21.79 -0.17 21.98
N ARG A 29 21.62 0.82 21.11
CA ARG A 29 20.62 1.88 21.28
C ARG A 29 19.66 1.85 20.09
N ALA A 30 18.37 1.83 20.37
CA ALA A 30 17.32 1.97 19.36
C ALA A 30 16.99 3.47 19.18
N GLN A 31 17.01 3.93 17.95
CA GLN A 31 16.60 5.29 17.60
C GLN A 31 15.49 5.22 16.56
N PHE A 32 14.40 5.92 16.82
CA PHE A 32 13.27 6.05 15.89
C PHE A 32 13.37 7.40 15.15
N ILE A 33 13.47 7.37 13.82
CA ILE A 33 13.25 8.57 13.02
C ILE A 33 11.79 8.62 12.63
N PRO A 34 11.07 9.68 12.99
CA PRO A 34 9.73 9.88 12.50
C PRO A 34 9.78 10.14 11.00
N TYR A 35 9.16 9.26 10.21
CA TYR A 35 8.69 9.61 8.88
C TYR A 35 7.45 10.47 9.04
N PHE A 36 7.32 11.49 8.20
CA PHE A 36 6.18 12.40 8.32
C PHE A 36 4.88 11.78 7.85
N GLY A 37 4.95 10.73 7.02
CA GLY A 37 3.80 9.97 6.52
C GLY A 37 3.02 10.71 5.42
N LYS A 38 2.40 9.92 4.54
CA LYS A 38 1.48 10.42 3.50
C LYS A 38 0.10 10.66 4.11
N ASN A 39 -0.67 11.56 3.51
CA ASN A 39 -1.98 11.96 4.02
C ASN A 39 -3.10 11.12 3.43
N LYS A 40 -4.04 10.71 4.25
CA LYS A 40 -5.37 10.32 3.82
C LYS A 40 -6.21 11.58 3.65
N VAL A 41 -6.79 11.76 2.47
CA VAL A 41 -7.50 12.99 2.14
C VAL A 41 -8.98 12.70 2.02
N LYS A 42 -9.80 13.38 2.82
CA LYS A 42 -11.25 13.43 2.64
C LYS A 42 -11.57 14.48 1.59
N TYR A 43 -12.07 14.05 0.45
CA TYR A 43 -12.50 14.94 -0.63
C TYR A 43 -13.98 15.29 -0.51
N ASP A 44 -14.78 14.40 0.09
CA ASP A 44 -16.22 14.48 0.19
C ASP A 44 -16.67 14.57 1.65
N ASP A 45 -17.74 15.30 1.89
CA ASP A 45 -18.43 15.40 3.17
C ASP A 45 -19.70 14.55 3.11
N PHE A 46 -19.75 13.45 3.82
CA PHE A 46 -20.89 12.54 3.84
C PHE A 46 -21.87 12.87 4.97
N ALA A 47 -23.11 13.17 4.62
CA ALA A 47 -24.19 13.38 5.59
C ALA A 47 -24.82 12.04 6.02
N TRP A 48 -24.10 11.26 6.80
CA TRP A 48 -24.44 9.89 7.15
C TRP A 48 -25.83 9.73 7.78
N ARG A 49 -26.56 8.75 7.27
CA ARG A 49 -27.84 8.22 7.77
C ARG A 49 -27.69 6.75 8.10
N VAL A 50 -28.63 6.23 8.88
CA VAL A 50 -28.67 4.82 9.26
C VAL A 50 -30.05 4.29 8.90
N TYR A 51 -30.08 3.14 8.25
CA TYR A 51 -31.27 2.34 8.01
C TYR A 51 -31.13 0.99 8.70
N LYS A 52 -32.14 0.56 9.42
CA LYS A 52 -32.14 -0.72 10.11
C LYS A 52 -33.01 -1.72 9.35
N SER A 53 -32.41 -2.79 8.82
CA SER A 53 -33.06 -3.95 8.22
C SER A 53 -33.11 -5.12 9.22
N PRO A 54 -33.66 -6.29 8.86
CA PRO A 54 -33.72 -7.43 9.80
C PRO A 54 -32.35 -7.85 10.37
N HIS A 55 -31.29 -7.87 9.55
CA HIS A 55 -29.96 -8.34 9.97
C HIS A 55 -28.86 -7.27 9.91
N PHE A 56 -29.12 -6.11 9.28
CA PHE A 56 -28.11 -5.10 9.09
C PHE A 56 -28.46 -3.74 9.70
N GLU A 57 -27.45 -3.01 10.13
CA GLU A 57 -27.49 -1.59 10.39
C GLU A 57 -26.73 -0.87 9.28
N VAL A 58 -27.44 -0.35 8.28
CA VAL A 58 -26.90 0.15 7.01
C VAL A 58 -26.58 1.63 7.13
N TYR A 59 -25.31 1.99 6.96
CA TYR A 59 -24.81 3.36 6.96
C TYR A 59 -24.69 3.86 5.53
N TYR A 60 -25.38 4.93 5.20
CA TYR A 60 -25.48 5.52 3.87
C TYR A 60 -25.66 7.05 3.95
N TYR A 61 -25.65 7.76 2.84
CA TYR A 61 -25.86 9.21 2.75
C TYR A 61 -26.91 9.54 1.67
N PRO A 62 -27.49 10.79 1.62
CA PRO A 62 -28.64 11.10 0.78
C PRO A 62 -28.49 10.77 -0.69
N GLU A 63 -27.28 10.96 -1.27
CA GLU A 63 -26.97 10.68 -2.66
C GLU A 63 -27.01 9.17 -3.00
N PHE A 64 -27.01 8.33 -1.98
CA PHE A 64 -27.13 6.88 -2.06
C PHE A 64 -28.59 6.37 -2.00
N GLU A 65 -29.52 7.21 -1.56
CA GLU A 65 -30.90 6.81 -1.19
C GLU A 65 -31.62 5.96 -2.26
N GLN A 66 -31.44 6.29 -3.53
CA GLN A 66 -32.05 5.57 -4.65
C GLN A 66 -31.58 4.11 -4.79
N HIS A 67 -30.39 3.79 -4.30
CA HIS A 67 -29.81 2.45 -4.37
C HIS A 67 -30.09 1.60 -3.14
N LEU A 68 -30.61 2.20 -2.05
CA LEU A 68 -30.73 1.56 -0.73
C LEU A 68 -31.55 0.27 -0.78
N ALA A 69 -32.73 0.29 -1.44
CA ALA A 69 -33.61 -0.87 -1.51
C ALA A 69 -32.94 -2.06 -2.22
N ARG A 70 -32.25 -1.80 -3.34
CA ARG A 70 -31.52 -2.79 -4.11
C ARG A 70 -30.42 -3.44 -3.27
N VAL A 71 -29.56 -2.63 -2.66
CA VAL A 71 -28.38 -3.13 -1.93
C VAL A 71 -28.77 -3.85 -0.65
N VAL A 72 -29.82 -3.38 0.06
CA VAL A 72 -30.37 -4.10 1.21
C VAL A 72 -30.96 -5.44 0.79
N SER A 73 -31.64 -5.50 -0.35
CA SER A 73 -32.15 -6.79 -0.90
C SER A 73 -31.00 -7.77 -1.16
N TYR A 74 -29.88 -7.31 -1.73
CA TYR A 74 -28.71 -8.14 -1.94
C TYR A 74 -28.09 -8.63 -0.63
N ALA A 75 -27.95 -7.75 0.37
CA ALA A 75 -27.40 -8.11 1.66
C ALA A 75 -28.28 -9.13 2.43
N GLU A 76 -29.60 -8.95 2.43
CA GLU A 76 -30.55 -9.89 3.07
C GLU A 76 -30.60 -11.24 2.32
N SER A 77 -30.49 -11.25 0.98
CA SER A 77 -30.37 -12.48 0.18
C SER A 77 -29.07 -13.23 0.51
N ALA A 78 -27.95 -12.51 0.58
CA ALA A 78 -26.67 -13.09 0.97
C ALA A 78 -26.71 -13.69 2.39
N TYR A 79 -27.32 -12.96 3.33
CA TYR A 79 -27.50 -13.44 4.71
C TYR A 79 -28.29 -14.75 4.77
N GLN A 80 -29.43 -14.82 4.07
CA GLN A 80 -30.25 -16.04 3.99
C GLN A 80 -29.46 -17.22 3.43
N LYS A 81 -28.67 -17.01 2.38
CA LYS A 81 -27.83 -18.03 1.77
C LYS A 81 -26.77 -18.53 2.74
N VAL A 82 -25.91 -17.66 3.24
CA VAL A 82 -24.76 -18.02 4.07
C VAL A 82 -25.23 -18.62 5.41
N SER A 83 -26.26 -18.03 6.05
CA SER A 83 -26.86 -18.58 7.27
C SER A 83 -27.40 -19.98 7.08
N SER A 84 -28.09 -20.24 5.96
CA SER A 84 -28.59 -21.58 5.61
C SER A 84 -27.45 -22.59 5.36
N ASP A 85 -26.43 -22.19 4.61
CA ASP A 85 -25.31 -23.06 4.25
C ASP A 85 -24.42 -23.40 5.44
N LEU A 86 -24.10 -22.44 6.30
CA LEU A 86 -23.32 -22.65 7.51
C LEU A 86 -24.15 -23.13 8.71
N LYS A 87 -25.49 -23.11 8.64
CA LYS A 87 -26.42 -23.39 9.76
C LYS A 87 -26.07 -22.57 11.00
N HIS A 88 -25.82 -21.29 10.79
CA HIS A 88 -25.43 -20.35 11.81
C HIS A 88 -26.19 -19.06 11.66
N GLU A 89 -26.58 -18.44 12.77
CA GLU A 89 -27.26 -17.14 12.80
C GLU A 89 -26.46 -16.17 13.64
N ILE A 90 -26.30 -14.94 13.16
CA ILE A 90 -25.61 -13.88 13.86
C ILE A 90 -26.60 -13.15 14.78
N SER A 91 -26.23 -13.00 16.06
CA SER A 91 -27.14 -12.49 17.10
C SER A 91 -27.23 -10.96 17.18
N PHE A 92 -26.43 -10.23 16.41
CA PHE A 92 -26.37 -8.78 16.37
C PHE A 92 -26.67 -8.24 14.97
N HIS A 93 -26.99 -6.94 14.86
CA HIS A 93 -27.11 -6.29 13.57
C HIS A 93 -25.74 -5.96 13.03
N ILE A 94 -25.43 -6.42 11.82
CA ILE A 94 -24.14 -6.24 11.15
C ILE A 94 -24.05 -4.79 10.65
N PRO A 95 -23.05 -4.01 11.04
CA PRO A 95 -22.84 -2.68 10.47
C PRO A 95 -22.39 -2.80 9.00
N LEU A 96 -23.21 -2.29 8.09
CA LEU A 96 -22.97 -2.27 6.66
C LEU A 96 -22.76 -0.84 6.18
N ILE A 97 -21.53 -0.47 5.85
CA ILE A 97 -21.14 0.88 5.47
C ILE A 97 -20.98 0.94 3.96
N LEU A 98 -21.82 1.75 3.31
CA LEU A 98 -21.95 1.79 1.86
C LEU A 98 -21.44 3.10 1.28
N TYR A 99 -20.65 2.98 0.22
CA TYR A 99 -20.20 4.09 -0.61
C TYR A 99 -20.74 3.95 -2.02
N LYS A 100 -21.03 5.06 -2.68
CA LYS A 100 -21.56 5.04 -4.03
C LYS A 100 -20.52 4.63 -5.06
N THR A 101 -19.27 5.03 -4.83
CA THR A 101 -18.16 4.75 -5.73
C THR A 101 -16.92 4.28 -4.97
N HIS A 102 -16.03 3.60 -5.67
CA HIS A 102 -14.74 3.19 -5.13
C HIS A 102 -13.89 4.39 -4.67
N SER A 103 -13.91 5.51 -5.40
CA SER A 103 -13.20 6.74 -5.00
C SER A 103 -13.72 7.35 -3.68
N GLU A 104 -14.98 7.12 -3.34
CA GLU A 104 -15.55 7.52 -2.05
C GLU A 104 -15.18 6.52 -0.95
N PHE A 105 -15.21 5.22 -1.28
CA PHE A 105 -14.80 4.13 -0.38
C PHE A 105 -13.36 4.27 0.10
N GLU A 106 -12.42 4.63 -0.76
CA GLU A 106 -11.02 4.84 -0.38
C GLU A 106 -10.81 5.96 0.66
N GLN A 107 -11.81 6.83 0.86
CA GLN A 107 -11.80 7.89 1.88
C GLN A 107 -12.23 7.39 3.27
N THR A 108 -12.57 6.10 3.42
CA THR A 108 -12.96 5.53 4.72
C THR A 108 -11.84 5.69 5.77
N ASN A 109 -12.20 6.02 7.01
CA ASN A 109 -11.24 6.10 8.12
C ASN A 109 -11.03 4.77 8.85
N LEU A 110 -11.67 3.72 8.39
CA LEU A 110 -11.60 2.39 9.02
C LEU A 110 -10.27 1.67 8.78
N PHE A 111 -9.58 2.01 7.70
CA PHE A 111 -8.21 1.60 7.48
C PHE A 111 -7.23 2.64 8.03
N PRO A 112 -6.23 2.25 8.81
CA PRO A 112 -5.20 3.20 9.27
C PRO A 112 -4.29 3.68 8.13
N THR A 113 -4.19 2.89 7.04
CA THR A 113 -3.39 3.20 5.86
C THR A 113 -4.28 3.58 4.67
N PHE A 114 -3.66 3.77 3.50
CA PHE A 114 -4.40 3.98 2.25
C PHE A 114 -5.11 2.70 1.83
N VAL A 115 -6.35 2.83 1.37
CA VAL A 115 -7.03 1.79 0.61
C VAL A 115 -6.48 1.84 -0.82
N SER A 116 -5.95 0.73 -1.33
CA SER A 116 -5.47 0.64 -2.71
C SER A 116 -6.64 0.43 -3.68
N GLU A 117 -6.46 0.81 -4.95
CA GLU A 117 -7.48 0.56 -5.99
C GLU A 117 -7.82 -0.93 -6.16
N GLY A 118 -6.94 -1.84 -5.72
CA GLY A 118 -7.19 -3.29 -5.78
C GLY A 118 -7.99 -3.87 -4.62
N ILE A 119 -8.37 -3.06 -3.60
CA ILE A 119 -9.25 -3.51 -2.52
C ILE A 119 -10.67 -3.10 -2.87
N LEU A 120 -11.51 -4.05 -3.25
CA LEU A 120 -12.90 -3.78 -3.67
C LEU A 120 -13.83 -3.54 -2.48
N ALA A 121 -13.65 -4.29 -1.40
CA ALA A 121 -14.43 -4.23 -0.17
C ALA A 121 -13.60 -4.76 0.99
N PHE A 122 -14.11 -4.74 2.19
CA PHE A 122 -13.53 -5.48 3.31
C PHE A 122 -14.53 -5.70 4.45
N ALA A 123 -14.34 -6.82 5.14
CA ALA A 123 -14.93 -7.12 6.43
C ALA A 123 -13.90 -6.92 7.55
N GLU A 124 -14.26 -6.25 8.63
CA GLU A 124 -13.35 -5.89 9.72
C GLU A 124 -13.69 -6.72 10.97
N PRO A 125 -12.73 -7.55 11.49
CA PRO A 125 -13.02 -8.58 12.49
C PRO A 125 -13.17 -8.07 13.93
N VAL A 126 -12.77 -6.83 14.24
CA VAL A 126 -12.87 -6.31 15.63
C VAL A 126 -14.30 -5.91 15.98
N ARG A 127 -15.06 -5.49 14.97
CA ARG A 127 -16.43 -4.97 15.13
C ARG A 127 -17.43 -5.60 14.17
N ASP A 128 -17.00 -6.63 13.47
CA ASP A 128 -17.86 -7.39 12.55
C ASP A 128 -18.63 -6.50 11.59
N ARG A 129 -17.93 -5.51 10.97
CA ARG A 129 -18.53 -4.55 10.04
C ARG A 129 -18.03 -4.75 8.62
N MET A 130 -18.95 -4.52 7.68
CA MET A 130 -18.67 -4.60 6.25
C MET A 130 -18.60 -3.20 5.65
N VAL A 131 -17.66 -2.99 4.74
CA VAL A 131 -17.46 -1.70 4.06
C VAL A 131 -17.23 -1.94 2.57
N LEU A 132 -18.10 -1.36 1.74
CA LEU A 132 -18.02 -1.59 0.29
C LEU A 132 -18.59 -0.44 -0.55
N PRO A 133 -18.07 -0.22 -1.77
CA PRO A 133 -18.70 0.58 -2.81
C PRO A 133 -19.77 -0.25 -3.56
N ILE A 134 -20.64 0.43 -4.31
CA ILE A 134 -21.70 -0.22 -5.07
C ILE A 134 -21.59 0.02 -6.59
N ASP A 135 -20.43 0.31 -7.08
CA ASP A 135 -20.14 0.63 -8.48
C ASP A 135 -19.81 -0.60 -9.34
N GLU A 136 -20.07 -1.79 -8.81
CA GLU A 136 -20.02 -3.05 -9.57
C GLU A 136 -21.36 -3.39 -10.26
N PRO A 137 -21.34 -4.14 -11.36
CA PRO A 137 -22.55 -4.71 -11.94
C PRO A 137 -23.39 -5.52 -10.93
N PRO A 138 -24.72 -5.60 -11.07
CA PRO A 138 -25.61 -6.20 -10.08
C PRO A 138 -25.23 -7.59 -9.58
N ASP A 139 -24.87 -8.50 -10.50
CA ASP A 139 -24.44 -9.86 -10.20
C ASP A 139 -23.10 -9.92 -9.47
N LYS A 140 -22.12 -9.11 -9.88
CA LYS A 140 -20.83 -8.98 -9.22
C LYS A 140 -20.97 -8.36 -7.85
N LEU A 141 -21.82 -7.32 -7.69
CA LEU A 141 -22.09 -6.70 -6.40
C LEU A 141 -22.72 -7.67 -5.40
N GLN A 142 -23.68 -8.49 -5.83
CA GLN A 142 -24.24 -9.54 -4.99
C GLN A 142 -23.16 -10.53 -4.54
N GLY A 143 -22.29 -10.95 -5.46
CA GLY A 143 -21.17 -11.83 -5.15
C GLY A 143 -20.21 -11.20 -4.14
N LEU A 144 -19.86 -9.93 -4.32
CA LEU A 144 -18.99 -9.18 -3.41
C LEU A 144 -19.60 -9.07 -2.00
N ILE A 145 -20.89 -8.74 -1.90
CA ILE A 145 -21.60 -8.69 -0.61
C ILE A 145 -21.60 -10.06 0.07
N THR A 146 -21.82 -11.16 -0.70
CA THR A 146 -21.80 -12.52 -0.15
C THR A 146 -20.42 -12.90 0.37
N HIS A 147 -19.35 -12.54 -0.35
CA HIS A 147 -17.96 -12.75 0.05
C HIS A 147 -17.66 -12.05 1.39
N GLU A 148 -17.91 -10.74 1.49
CA GLU A 148 -17.63 -9.97 2.70
C GLU A 148 -18.49 -10.40 3.89
N LEU A 149 -19.74 -10.76 3.63
CA LEU A 149 -20.63 -11.27 4.66
C LEU A 149 -20.15 -12.61 5.22
N THR A 150 -19.58 -13.46 4.38
CA THR A 150 -19.04 -14.76 4.81
C THR A 150 -17.91 -14.57 5.83
N HIS A 151 -17.06 -13.56 5.67
CA HIS A 151 -16.05 -13.22 6.70
C HIS A 151 -16.72 -12.86 8.04
N ILE A 152 -17.83 -12.12 8.05
CA ILE A 152 -18.54 -11.81 9.30
C ILE A 152 -19.06 -13.10 9.97
N PHE A 153 -19.62 -14.03 9.18
CA PHE A 153 -20.03 -15.33 9.70
C PHE A 153 -18.83 -16.14 10.23
N GLU A 154 -17.69 -16.09 9.52
CA GLU A 154 -16.46 -16.76 9.96
C GLU A 154 -15.94 -16.15 11.27
N PHE A 155 -15.94 -14.83 11.43
CA PHE A 155 -15.49 -14.14 12.65
C PHE A 155 -16.35 -14.51 13.87
N ASP A 156 -17.67 -14.65 13.69
CA ASP A 156 -18.57 -15.07 14.76
C ASP A 156 -18.45 -16.57 15.07
N LEU A 157 -18.26 -17.41 14.03
CA LEU A 157 -18.02 -18.85 14.18
C LEU A 157 -16.66 -19.15 14.82
N VAL A 158 -15.60 -18.45 14.40
CA VAL A 158 -14.22 -18.64 14.83
C VAL A 158 -13.66 -17.32 15.35
N PRO A 159 -14.02 -16.91 16.59
CA PRO A 159 -13.66 -15.59 17.13
C PRO A 159 -12.15 -15.37 17.13
N ARG A 160 -11.68 -14.32 16.48
CA ARG A 160 -10.28 -13.91 16.43
C ARG A 160 -9.90 -13.14 17.70
N ASN A 161 -9.19 -13.77 18.62
CA ASN A 161 -8.68 -13.09 19.82
C ASN A 161 -7.13 -13.16 19.90
N ILE A 162 -6.55 -12.34 20.79
CA ILE A 162 -5.10 -12.12 20.90
C ILE A 162 -4.27 -13.39 21.16
N MET A 163 -4.89 -14.45 21.68
CA MET A 163 -4.21 -15.72 21.97
C MET A 163 -4.37 -16.77 20.88
N GLN A 164 -5.05 -16.41 19.78
CA GLN A 164 -5.37 -17.36 18.71
C GLN A 164 -4.35 -17.29 17.58
N ARG A 165 -4.06 -18.45 16.98
CA ARG A 165 -3.48 -18.53 15.65
C ARG A 165 -4.42 -17.82 14.68
N ASN A 166 -3.86 -17.04 13.77
CA ASN A 166 -4.60 -16.54 12.64
C ASN A 166 -5.21 -17.73 11.89
N VAL A 167 -6.46 -17.60 11.47
CA VAL A 167 -7.05 -18.55 10.52
C VAL A 167 -6.18 -18.50 9.25
N PRO A 168 -5.80 -19.64 8.66
CA PRO A 168 -5.02 -19.62 7.42
C PRO A 168 -5.73 -18.83 6.33
N LEU A 169 -5.00 -18.01 5.57
CA LEU A 169 -5.57 -17.15 4.54
C LEU A 169 -6.42 -17.92 3.51
N TRP A 170 -6.00 -19.15 3.15
CA TRP A 170 -6.78 -19.98 2.23
C TRP A 170 -8.11 -20.47 2.82
N VAL A 171 -8.24 -20.54 4.14
CA VAL A 171 -9.52 -20.87 4.82
C VAL A 171 -10.42 -19.64 4.82
N ASP A 172 -9.89 -18.50 5.25
CA ASP A 172 -10.56 -17.20 5.35
C ASP A 172 -11.15 -16.80 3.98
N GLU A 173 -10.29 -16.58 3.00
CA GLU A 173 -10.66 -16.15 1.66
C GLU A 173 -11.34 -17.25 0.83
N GLY A 174 -10.90 -18.48 1.04
CA GLY A 174 -11.47 -19.65 0.33
C GLY A 174 -12.91 -19.95 0.73
N LEU A 175 -13.28 -19.80 1.99
CA LEU A 175 -14.67 -19.93 2.44
C LEU A 175 -15.54 -18.82 1.85
N ALA A 176 -15.02 -17.59 1.81
CA ALA A 176 -15.73 -16.44 1.27
C ALA A 176 -16.00 -16.59 -0.23
N ASP A 177 -15.00 -17.02 -1.02
CA ASP A 177 -15.18 -17.31 -2.45
C ASP A 177 -16.06 -18.53 -2.70
N TYR A 178 -15.98 -19.59 -1.87
CA TYR A 178 -16.85 -20.75 -1.95
C TYR A 178 -18.33 -20.37 -1.70
N GLU A 179 -18.62 -19.59 -0.67
CA GLU A 179 -19.98 -19.10 -0.39
C GLU A 179 -20.47 -18.10 -1.44
N ARG A 180 -19.59 -17.30 -2.04
CA ARG A 180 -19.91 -16.51 -3.24
C ARG A 180 -20.46 -17.41 -4.35
N GLY A 181 -19.88 -18.62 -4.53
CA GLY A 181 -20.40 -19.69 -5.36
C GLY A 181 -20.24 -19.46 -6.87
N ILE A 182 -19.38 -18.56 -7.29
CA ILE A 182 -19.12 -18.21 -8.69
C ILE A 182 -17.63 -18.41 -8.98
N TRP A 183 -17.34 -19.23 -9.99
CA TRP A 183 -16.07 -19.24 -10.68
C TRP A 183 -16.14 -18.31 -11.88
N ASP A 184 -15.33 -17.26 -11.92
CA ASP A 184 -15.12 -16.57 -13.18
C ASP A 184 -13.95 -17.21 -13.95
N THR A 185 -13.90 -16.93 -15.24
CA THR A 185 -12.91 -17.53 -16.16
C THR A 185 -11.47 -17.25 -15.75
N LEU A 186 -11.21 -16.10 -15.13
CA LEU A 186 -9.87 -15.75 -14.66
C LEU A 186 -9.46 -16.54 -13.41
N ASP A 187 -10.41 -16.80 -12.51
CA ASP A 187 -10.18 -17.64 -11.34
C ASP A 187 -9.93 -19.10 -11.78
N LEU A 188 -10.74 -19.61 -12.71
CA LEU A 188 -10.52 -20.93 -13.30
C LEU A 188 -9.19 -21.03 -14.05
N MET A 189 -8.79 -19.97 -14.77
CA MET A 189 -7.52 -19.89 -15.47
C MET A 189 -6.35 -20.09 -14.50
N THR A 190 -6.36 -19.39 -13.37
CA THR A 190 -5.26 -19.45 -12.41
C THR A 190 -5.11 -20.82 -11.75
N ILE A 191 -6.24 -21.43 -11.35
CA ILE A 191 -6.20 -22.73 -10.67
C ILE A 191 -5.93 -23.88 -11.65
N ARG A 192 -6.46 -23.80 -12.89
CA ARG A 192 -6.18 -24.74 -13.96
C ARG A 192 -4.69 -24.75 -14.31
N ASP A 193 -4.10 -23.57 -14.49
CA ASP A 193 -2.67 -23.40 -14.75
C ASP A 193 -1.82 -24.03 -13.64
N ALA A 194 -2.12 -23.73 -12.38
CA ALA A 194 -1.41 -24.32 -11.25
C ALA A 194 -1.52 -25.85 -11.22
N ALA A 195 -2.71 -26.39 -11.53
CA ALA A 195 -2.95 -27.84 -11.52
C ALA A 195 -2.24 -28.60 -12.66
N VAL A 196 -2.25 -28.02 -13.85
CA VAL A 196 -1.66 -28.66 -15.04
C VAL A 196 -0.14 -28.49 -15.10
N THR A 197 0.42 -27.42 -14.54
CA THR A 197 1.87 -27.16 -14.48
C THR A 197 2.54 -27.71 -13.23
N ASP A 198 1.83 -28.49 -12.40
CA ASP A 198 2.33 -29.08 -11.15
C ASP A 198 2.85 -28.01 -10.15
N GLN A 199 2.19 -26.84 -10.10
CA GLN A 199 2.55 -25.71 -9.21
C GLN A 199 1.54 -25.55 -8.06
N ILE A 200 0.83 -26.59 -7.66
CA ILE A 200 -0.10 -26.55 -6.54
C ILE A 200 0.69 -26.56 -5.23
N PRO A 201 0.64 -25.51 -4.41
CA PRO A 201 1.26 -25.50 -3.10
C PRO A 201 0.44 -26.35 -2.13
N ARG A 202 1.10 -26.87 -1.08
CA ARG A 202 0.41 -27.57 0.01
C ARG A 202 -0.38 -26.56 0.85
N LEU A 203 -1.67 -26.78 1.03
CA LEU A 203 -2.55 -25.90 1.83
C LEU A 203 -2.05 -25.78 3.28
N SER A 204 -1.54 -26.86 3.87
CA SER A 204 -0.98 -26.88 5.23
C SER A 204 0.26 -26.00 5.42
N ARG A 205 0.88 -25.52 4.33
CA ARG A 205 2.09 -24.68 4.32
C ARG A 205 1.90 -23.32 3.64
N LEU A 206 0.67 -22.99 3.26
CA LEU A 206 0.38 -21.73 2.54
C LEU A 206 0.71 -20.46 3.37
N GLU A 207 0.74 -20.55 4.68
CA GLU A 207 1.19 -19.45 5.56
C GLU A 207 2.70 -19.15 5.44
N GLU A 208 3.50 -20.11 4.97
CA GLU A 208 4.94 -19.96 4.83
C GLU A 208 5.37 -19.42 3.46
N VAL A 209 4.46 -19.33 2.50
CA VAL A 209 4.75 -18.96 1.09
C VAL A 209 4.17 -17.59 0.78
N LEU A 210 4.89 -16.53 1.18
CA LEU A 210 4.55 -15.13 0.87
C LEU A 210 4.87 -14.72 -0.58
N ASP A 211 5.44 -15.61 -1.40
CA ASP A 211 5.99 -15.30 -2.73
C ASP A 211 5.15 -15.84 -3.89
N PHE A 212 3.82 -15.72 -3.83
CA PHE A 212 3.03 -15.91 -5.05
C PHE A 212 3.12 -14.69 -5.94
N ALA A 213 3.50 -14.91 -7.21
CA ALA A 213 3.46 -13.89 -8.24
C ALA A 213 2.02 -13.33 -8.45
N ASN A 214 1.02 -14.15 -8.14
CA ASN A 214 -0.39 -13.81 -8.17
C ASN A 214 -1.06 -14.21 -6.82
N PRO A 215 -1.40 -13.24 -5.94
CA PRO A 215 -2.08 -13.50 -4.67
C PRO A 215 -3.44 -14.22 -4.85
N ARG A 216 -4.13 -14.02 -5.98
CA ARG A 216 -5.43 -14.62 -6.27
C ARG A 216 -5.41 -16.16 -6.25
N VAL A 217 -4.25 -16.77 -6.53
CA VAL A 217 -4.08 -18.25 -6.44
C VAL A 217 -4.43 -18.78 -5.05
N VAL A 218 -4.15 -18.05 -3.97
CA VAL A 218 -4.47 -18.49 -2.59
C VAL A 218 -5.97 -18.55 -2.38
N TYR A 219 -6.71 -17.54 -2.87
CA TYR A 219 -8.17 -17.48 -2.85
C TYR A 219 -8.78 -18.66 -3.61
N ASN A 220 -8.32 -18.87 -4.84
CA ASN A 220 -8.83 -19.92 -5.74
C ASN A 220 -8.51 -21.33 -5.23
N LEU A 221 -7.33 -21.55 -4.65
CA LEU A 221 -7.00 -22.82 -3.98
C LEU A 221 -7.89 -23.06 -2.77
N GLY A 222 -8.17 -22.02 -2.00
CA GLY A 222 -9.09 -22.10 -0.86
C GLY A 222 -10.52 -22.44 -1.32
N HIS A 223 -11.05 -21.74 -2.33
CA HIS A 223 -12.35 -22.04 -2.93
C HIS A 223 -12.42 -23.52 -3.38
N ALA A 224 -11.46 -23.98 -4.18
CA ALA A 224 -11.41 -25.36 -4.63
C ALA A 224 -11.25 -26.37 -3.48
N ALA A 225 -10.57 -26.01 -2.38
CA ALA A 225 -10.45 -26.86 -1.21
C ALA A 225 -11.80 -27.03 -0.50
N PHE A 226 -12.64 -26.01 -0.42
CA PHE A 226 -14.00 -26.12 0.09
C PHE A 226 -14.91 -26.93 -0.83
N GLU A 227 -14.81 -26.79 -2.15
CA GLU A 227 -15.49 -27.67 -3.11
C GLU A 227 -15.04 -29.15 -2.93
N PHE A 228 -13.74 -29.39 -2.75
CA PHE A 228 -13.24 -30.73 -2.46
C PHE A 228 -13.80 -31.29 -1.15
N MET A 229 -13.88 -30.46 -0.09
CA MET A 229 -14.48 -30.86 1.19
C MET A 229 -15.96 -31.20 0.99
N GLU A 230 -16.72 -30.38 0.25
CA GLU A 230 -18.13 -30.68 -0.04
C GLU A 230 -18.28 -31.97 -0.83
N ALA A 231 -17.48 -32.15 -1.90
CA ALA A 231 -17.53 -33.35 -2.74
C ALA A 231 -17.22 -34.64 -1.96
N ARG A 232 -16.35 -34.58 -0.95
CA ARG A 232 -15.88 -35.76 -0.24
C ARG A 232 -16.57 -35.98 1.10
N TYR A 233 -16.94 -34.92 1.80
CA TYR A 233 -17.48 -34.97 3.17
C TYR A 233 -18.84 -34.28 3.31
N GLY A 234 -19.38 -33.70 2.21
CA GLY A 234 -20.61 -32.92 2.20
C GLY A 234 -20.47 -31.57 2.94
N LYS A 235 -21.49 -30.74 2.85
CA LYS A 235 -21.55 -29.45 3.60
C LYS A 235 -21.37 -29.65 5.12
N GLU A 236 -21.76 -30.79 5.66
CA GLU A 236 -21.55 -31.12 7.08
C GLU A 236 -20.06 -31.23 7.42
N GLY A 237 -19.25 -31.75 6.49
CA GLY A 237 -17.77 -31.80 6.65
C GLY A 237 -17.16 -30.41 6.78
N ILE A 238 -17.62 -29.43 5.97
CA ILE A 238 -17.20 -28.02 6.08
C ILE A 238 -17.56 -27.46 7.45
N ARG A 239 -18.80 -27.62 7.90
CA ARG A 239 -19.25 -27.15 9.22
C ARG A 239 -18.43 -27.77 10.34
N GLN A 240 -18.19 -29.09 10.27
CA GLN A 240 -17.37 -29.79 11.28
C GLN A 240 -15.94 -29.25 11.30
N PHE A 241 -15.37 -28.91 10.16
CA PHE A 241 -14.04 -28.31 10.06
C PHE A 241 -14.00 -26.93 10.76
N LEU A 242 -14.96 -26.06 10.47
CA LEU A 242 -15.05 -24.72 11.09
C LEU A 242 -15.28 -24.82 12.61
N TYR A 243 -16.15 -25.72 13.07
CA TYR A 243 -16.38 -25.94 14.51
C TYR A 243 -15.15 -26.53 15.22
N THR A 244 -14.37 -27.30 14.50
CA THR A 244 -13.13 -27.88 15.06
C THR A 244 -12.04 -26.80 15.14
N LEU A 245 -11.94 -25.93 14.15
CA LEU A 245 -11.10 -24.72 14.22
C LEU A 245 -11.44 -23.90 15.47
N ARG A 246 -12.72 -23.63 15.72
CA ARG A 246 -13.18 -22.91 16.91
C ARG A 246 -12.75 -23.56 18.23
N LYS A 247 -12.83 -24.89 18.33
CA LYS A 247 -12.49 -25.64 19.57
C LYS A 247 -11.00 -25.65 19.85
N ASN A 248 -10.16 -25.75 18.83
CA ASN A 248 -8.71 -25.88 18.96
C ASN A 248 -7.94 -24.57 19.11
N ILE A 249 -8.66 -23.49 19.35
CA ILE A 249 -8.14 -22.15 19.60
C ILE A 249 -7.16 -22.08 20.78
N VAL A 250 -7.28 -22.99 21.74
CA VAL A 250 -6.45 -23.03 22.95
C VAL A 250 -5.64 -24.35 22.97
N GLY A 251 -4.53 -24.37 22.21
CA GLY A 251 -3.48 -25.38 22.41
C GLY A 251 -3.51 -26.67 21.56
N GLY A 252 -4.39 -26.80 20.57
CA GLY A 252 -4.38 -27.88 19.59
C GLY A 252 -3.45 -27.60 18.41
N GLY A 253 -2.76 -28.64 17.88
CA GLY A 253 -2.01 -28.56 16.63
C GLY A 253 -2.95 -28.61 15.41
N ILE A 254 -2.46 -28.18 14.23
CA ILE A 254 -3.20 -28.29 12.96
C ILE A 254 -3.59 -29.76 12.67
N ASP A 255 -2.75 -30.71 13.05
CA ASP A 255 -3.01 -32.13 12.90
C ASP A 255 -4.28 -32.57 13.64
N ASP A 256 -4.54 -32.01 14.83
CA ASP A 256 -5.72 -32.31 15.61
C ASP A 256 -7.01 -31.84 14.93
N ILE A 257 -6.96 -30.73 14.23
CA ILE A 257 -8.08 -30.15 13.48
C ILE A 257 -8.50 -31.11 12.35
N TYR A 258 -7.54 -31.53 11.52
CA TYR A 258 -7.81 -32.44 10.40
C TYR A 258 -8.26 -33.81 10.86
N MET A 259 -7.61 -34.34 11.91
CA MET A 259 -7.99 -35.64 12.50
C MET A 259 -9.39 -35.62 13.10
N GLN A 260 -9.82 -34.51 13.71
CA GLN A 260 -11.17 -34.43 14.30
C GLN A 260 -12.24 -34.20 13.21
N ALA A 261 -11.95 -33.33 12.20
CA ALA A 261 -12.90 -33.00 11.14
C ALA A 261 -13.02 -34.12 10.09
N PHE A 262 -11.88 -34.65 9.62
CA PHE A 262 -11.82 -35.49 8.42
C PHE A 262 -11.29 -36.92 8.68
N ARG A 263 -10.78 -37.23 9.87
CA ARG A 263 -10.14 -38.52 10.22
C ARG A 263 -8.86 -38.83 9.44
N ILE A 264 -8.21 -37.82 8.89
CA ILE A 264 -6.93 -37.91 8.16
C ILE A 264 -5.97 -36.82 8.63
N LYS A 265 -4.69 -36.96 8.32
CA LYS A 265 -3.66 -35.96 8.62
C LYS A 265 -3.66 -34.86 7.58
N PRO A 266 -3.10 -33.68 7.90
CA PRO A 266 -2.97 -32.58 6.93
C PRO A 266 -2.27 -32.97 5.62
N ASP A 267 -1.13 -33.69 5.72
CA ASP A 267 -0.40 -34.16 4.51
C ASP A 267 -1.26 -35.09 3.64
N GLU A 268 -2.07 -35.98 4.26
CA GLU A 268 -2.98 -36.90 3.56
C GLU A 268 -4.14 -36.12 2.90
N PHE A 269 -4.60 -35.04 3.53
CA PHE A 269 -5.60 -34.15 2.96
C PHE A 269 -5.03 -33.44 1.76
N ASP A 270 -3.83 -32.83 1.88
CA ASP A 270 -3.15 -32.12 0.80
C ASP A 270 -2.94 -33.04 -0.42
N GLU A 271 -2.48 -34.27 -0.22
CA GLU A 271 -2.30 -35.25 -1.31
C GLU A 271 -3.62 -35.64 -1.98
N ALA A 272 -4.68 -35.81 -1.20
CA ALA A 272 -6.00 -36.13 -1.74
C ALA A 272 -6.60 -34.95 -2.51
N PHE A 273 -6.44 -33.74 -2.02
CA PHE A 273 -6.87 -32.50 -2.66
C PHE A 273 -6.09 -32.26 -3.98
N GLU A 274 -4.77 -32.35 -3.94
CA GLU A 274 -3.93 -32.20 -5.12
C GLU A 274 -4.30 -33.20 -6.20
N LYS A 275 -4.52 -34.47 -5.81
CA LYS A 275 -4.98 -35.51 -6.75
C LYS A 275 -6.34 -35.22 -7.35
N TRP A 276 -7.30 -34.75 -6.53
CA TRP A 276 -8.64 -34.41 -6.98
C TRP A 276 -8.60 -33.22 -7.97
N LEU A 277 -7.82 -32.21 -7.66
CA LEU A 277 -7.67 -31.03 -8.51
C LEU A 277 -6.98 -31.37 -9.85
N LYS A 278 -5.93 -32.19 -9.82
CA LYS A 278 -5.24 -32.67 -11.04
C LYS A 278 -6.15 -33.53 -11.91
N GLU A 279 -7.02 -34.35 -11.34
CA GLU A 279 -7.97 -35.15 -12.11
C GLU A 279 -9.07 -34.27 -12.75
N ARG A 280 -9.54 -33.23 -12.03
CA ARG A 280 -10.50 -32.23 -12.57
C ARG A 280 -9.94 -31.56 -13.83
N PHE A 281 -8.68 -31.15 -13.81
CA PHE A 281 -8.05 -30.42 -14.91
C PHE A 281 -7.21 -31.28 -15.86
N LYS A 282 -7.24 -32.59 -15.71
CA LYS A 282 -6.52 -33.51 -16.59
C LYS A 282 -6.90 -33.41 -18.09
N PRO A 283 -8.18 -33.18 -18.48
CA PRO A 283 -8.53 -33.01 -19.88
C PRO A 283 -7.80 -31.86 -20.58
N PHE A 284 -7.37 -30.86 -19.83
CA PHE A 284 -6.72 -29.65 -20.38
C PHE A 284 -5.21 -29.82 -20.62
N ARG A 285 -4.57 -30.93 -20.22
CA ARG A 285 -3.12 -31.12 -20.32
C ARG A 285 -2.58 -31.10 -21.75
N ASP A 286 -3.41 -31.49 -22.71
CA ASP A 286 -3.03 -31.59 -24.12
C ASP A 286 -3.26 -30.27 -24.88
N LYS A 287 -3.81 -29.23 -24.23
CA LYS A 287 -3.95 -27.89 -24.82
C LYS A 287 -2.59 -27.22 -25.03
N GLN A 288 -2.55 -26.31 -25.97
CA GLN A 288 -1.33 -25.64 -26.42
C GLN A 288 -0.77 -24.69 -25.34
N ARG A 289 0.54 -24.70 -25.19
CA ARG A 289 1.27 -23.74 -24.37
C ARG A 289 1.62 -22.51 -25.22
N PRO A 290 1.81 -21.33 -24.65
CA PRO A 290 2.17 -20.13 -25.41
C PRO A 290 3.39 -20.31 -26.32
N SER A 291 4.36 -21.14 -25.92
CA SER A 291 5.57 -21.47 -26.72
C SER A 291 5.28 -22.30 -27.96
N ASP A 292 4.11 -22.95 -28.07
CA ASP A 292 3.77 -23.86 -29.17
C ASP A 292 3.20 -23.10 -30.39
N TYR A 293 2.63 -21.91 -30.15
CA TYR A 293 2.01 -21.08 -31.17
C TYR A 293 2.48 -19.63 -31.19
N GLY A 294 2.92 -19.07 -30.06
CA GLY A 294 3.24 -17.66 -29.89
C GLY A 294 4.73 -17.36 -29.89
N LYS A 295 5.08 -16.15 -30.33
CA LYS A 295 6.41 -15.57 -30.14
C LYS A 295 6.37 -14.61 -28.96
N ASP A 296 7.18 -14.86 -27.92
CA ASP A 296 7.30 -14.01 -26.74
C ASP A 296 7.91 -12.63 -27.08
N LEU A 297 7.18 -11.57 -26.72
CA LEU A 297 7.58 -10.17 -26.88
C LEU A 297 7.83 -9.49 -25.52
N SER A 298 7.62 -10.19 -24.39
CA SER A 298 7.78 -9.63 -23.04
C SER A 298 9.23 -9.23 -22.77
N PRO A 299 9.46 -8.29 -21.85
CA PRO A 299 10.80 -8.01 -21.32
C PRO A 299 11.45 -9.27 -20.78
N ASP A 300 12.76 -9.38 -20.94
CA ASP A 300 13.54 -10.48 -20.35
C ASP A 300 13.65 -10.26 -18.82
N ALA A 301 12.90 -11.05 -18.04
CA ALA A 301 12.85 -10.93 -16.60
C ALA A 301 14.18 -11.29 -15.90
N GLU A 302 15.09 -12.03 -16.55
CA GLU A 302 16.42 -12.32 -16.01
C GLU A 302 17.38 -11.15 -16.16
N LYS A 303 17.20 -10.34 -17.23
CA LYS A 303 18.08 -9.21 -17.55
C LYS A 303 17.55 -7.86 -17.11
N THR A 304 16.27 -7.78 -16.76
CA THR A 304 15.60 -6.53 -16.45
C THR A 304 14.84 -6.62 -15.11
N ALA A 305 14.46 -5.46 -14.56
CA ALA A 305 13.60 -5.41 -13.38
C ALA A 305 12.10 -5.64 -13.69
N TYR A 306 11.75 -5.68 -14.97
CA TYR A 306 10.37 -5.81 -15.41
C TYR A 306 9.93 -7.25 -15.47
N THR A 307 8.67 -7.51 -15.10
CA THR A 307 8.13 -8.85 -14.93
C THR A 307 6.95 -9.08 -15.87
N GLN A 308 5.75 -9.00 -15.35
CA GLN A 308 4.50 -9.27 -16.05
C GLN A 308 4.10 -8.08 -16.92
N VAL A 309 3.36 -8.34 -18.00
CA VAL A 309 2.74 -7.32 -18.84
C VAL A 309 1.23 -7.31 -18.58
N TYR A 310 0.72 -6.20 -18.05
CA TYR A 310 -0.70 -6.07 -17.70
C TYR A 310 -1.55 -5.43 -18.79
N ALA A 311 -0.98 -4.54 -19.59
CA ALA A 311 -1.62 -3.91 -20.71
C ALA A 311 -0.58 -3.50 -21.75
N PHE A 312 -0.99 -3.38 -23.00
CA PHE A 312 -0.11 -2.97 -24.07
C PHE A 312 -0.85 -2.28 -25.20
N SER A 313 -0.10 -1.55 -26.02
CA SER A 313 -0.57 -0.99 -27.30
C SER A 313 0.57 -1.02 -28.31
N PRO A 314 0.39 -1.62 -29.50
CA PRO A 314 1.35 -1.51 -30.60
C PRO A 314 1.35 -0.08 -31.17
N SER A 315 2.53 0.38 -31.61
CA SER A 315 2.61 1.59 -32.41
C SER A 315 1.97 1.39 -33.80
N PRO A 316 1.52 2.45 -34.49
CA PRO A 316 0.98 2.32 -35.86
C PRO A 316 1.94 1.67 -36.87
N SER A 317 3.25 1.79 -36.65
CA SER A 317 4.27 1.11 -37.46
C SER A 317 4.47 -0.37 -37.14
N GLY A 318 3.98 -0.84 -35.99
CA GLY A 318 4.22 -2.19 -35.46
C GLY A 318 5.65 -2.46 -35.00
N GLU A 319 6.54 -1.46 -34.99
CA GLU A 319 7.94 -1.64 -34.59
C GLU A 319 8.17 -1.51 -33.09
N ILE A 320 7.28 -0.76 -32.41
CA ILE A 320 7.35 -0.46 -30.98
C ILE A 320 6.05 -0.90 -30.32
N VAL A 321 6.15 -1.40 -29.10
CA VAL A 321 5.01 -1.68 -28.23
C VAL A 321 5.18 -0.88 -26.95
N ALA A 322 4.17 -0.12 -26.57
CA ALA A 322 4.07 0.45 -25.23
C ALA A 322 3.40 -0.58 -24.31
N ALA A 323 3.97 -0.83 -23.16
CA ALA A 323 3.49 -1.84 -22.22
C ALA A 323 3.45 -1.32 -20.78
N ILE A 324 2.36 -1.59 -20.06
CA ILE A 324 2.32 -1.46 -18.61
C ILE A 324 2.85 -2.75 -18.01
N THR A 325 3.89 -2.66 -17.22
CA THR A 325 4.60 -3.83 -16.67
C THR A 325 4.94 -3.63 -15.20
N GLY A 326 4.93 -4.71 -14.43
CA GLY A 326 5.39 -4.71 -13.06
C GLY A 326 6.90 -4.47 -12.99
N ASN A 327 7.34 -3.62 -12.07
CA ASN A 327 8.75 -3.33 -11.81
C ASN A 327 9.15 -3.87 -10.43
N ARG A 328 9.91 -4.97 -10.40
CA ARG A 328 10.45 -5.56 -9.15
C ARG A 328 11.34 -4.58 -8.38
N GLY A 329 11.93 -3.62 -9.08
CA GLY A 329 12.85 -2.63 -8.49
C GLY A 329 12.18 -1.71 -7.47
N ASP A 330 10.92 -1.35 -7.65
CA ASP A 330 10.16 -0.45 -6.76
C ASP A 330 8.78 -0.98 -6.35
N GLY A 331 8.39 -2.17 -6.82
CA GLY A 331 7.12 -2.79 -6.48
C GLY A 331 5.90 -2.08 -7.10
N GLU A 332 6.12 -1.27 -8.15
CA GLU A 332 5.07 -0.53 -8.84
C GLU A 332 5.00 -0.90 -10.31
N ALA A 333 3.96 -0.48 -11.00
CA ALA A 333 3.85 -0.64 -12.44
C ALA A 333 4.46 0.57 -13.16
N ASP A 334 5.16 0.28 -14.26
CA ASP A 334 5.74 1.28 -15.16
C ASP A 334 5.19 1.12 -16.58
N ILE A 335 5.21 2.22 -17.34
CA ILE A 335 4.99 2.21 -18.79
C ILE A 335 6.35 2.20 -19.49
N ILE A 336 6.63 1.13 -20.23
CA ILE A 336 7.86 1.00 -21.00
C ILE A 336 7.58 0.92 -22.50
N LEU A 337 8.53 1.32 -23.31
CA LEU A 337 8.56 1.11 -24.74
C LEU A 337 9.48 -0.08 -25.06
N LEU A 338 8.93 -1.07 -25.77
CA LEU A 338 9.59 -2.29 -26.20
C LEU A 338 9.79 -2.31 -27.71
N SER A 339 10.89 -2.86 -28.16
CA SER A 339 11.08 -3.22 -29.55
C SER A 339 10.30 -4.51 -29.87
N ALA A 340 9.38 -4.47 -30.82
CA ALA A 340 8.63 -5.65 -31.28
C ALA A 340 9.52 -6.70 -31.99
N LYS A 341 10.77 -6.35 -32.32
CA LYS A 341 11.71 -7.22 -33.02
C LYS A 341 12.52 -8.11 -32.08
N ASP A 342 13.13 -7.49 -31.04
CA ASP A 342 14.15 -8.11 -30.22
C ASP A 342 13.88 -8.03 -28.70
N ARG A 343 12.70 -7.55 -28.31
CA ARG A 343 12.28 -7.41 -26.89
C ARG A 343 13.10 -6.38 -26.10
N GLY A 344 13.93 -5.60 -26.78
CA GLY A 344 14.76 -4.58 -26.15
C GLY A 344 13.91 -3.45 -25.56
N ILE A 345 14.26 -3.03 -24.35
CA ILE A 345 13.61 -1.87 -23.71
C ILE A 345 14.22 -0.61 -24.31
N ILE A 346 13.40 0.16 -25.03
CA ILE A 346 13.79 1.42 -25.64
C ILE A 346 13.80 2.53 -24.60
N ARG A 347 12.74 2.59 -23.76
CA ARG A 347 12.57 3.66 -22.78
C ARG A 347 11.55 3.27 -21.71
N ASN A 348 11.71 3.78 -20.49
CA ASN A 348 10.66 3.86 -19.47
C ASN A 348 10.06 5.27 -19.53
N LEU A 349 8.74 5.37 -19.76
CA LEU A 349 8.01 6.63 -19.89
C LEU A 349 7.58 7.22 -18.54
N THR A 350 7.50 6.39 -17.49
CA THR A 350 6.95 6.77 -16.18
C THR A 350 8.01 7.01 -15.12
N LYS A 351 9.28 6.82 -15.43
CA LYS A 351 10.38 7.01 -14.50
C LYS A 351 10.41 8.46 -13.97
N GLY A 352 10.18 8.61 -12.66
CA GLY A 352 10.21 9.92 -11.99
C GLY A 352 8.85 10.64 -11.91
N PHE A 353 7.76 10.03 -12.34
CA PHE A 353 6.41 10.63 -12.30
C PHE A 353 5.69 10.56 -10.95
N THR A 354 6.36 10.25 -9.88
CA THR A 354 5.79 10.16 -8.53
C THR A 354 5.01 11.42 -8.09
N ASP A 355 5.35 12.59 -8.61
CA ASP A 355 4.72 13.86 -8.23
C ASP A 355 3.53 14.22 -9.14
N ASP A 356 3.42 13.59 -10.33
CA ASP A 356 2.39 13.91 -11.32
C ASP A 356 1.11 13.08 -11.12
N TYR A 357 1.25 11.83 -10.67
CA TYR A 357 0.14 10.96 -10.34
C TYR A 357 0.52 9.96 -9.24
N GLU A 358 -0.49 9.31 -8.67
CA GLU A 358 -0.36 8.38 -7.57
C GLU A 358 -0.28 6.93 -8.05
N ASN A 359 -1.17 6.55 -8.97
CA ASN A 359 -1.28 5.21 -9.55
C ASN A 359 -1.62 5.31 -11.04
N LEU A 360 -1.13 4.34 -11.83
CA LEU A 360 -1.64 4.07 -13.18
C LEU A 360 -3.02 3.43 -13.05
N ALA A 361 -3.97 3.89 -13.85
CA ALA A 361 -5.27 3.23 -13.95
C ALA A 361 -5.14 2.04 -14.89
N MET A 362 -5.37 0.86 -14.36
CA MET A 362 -5.51 -0.37 -15.14
C MET A 362 -6.97 -0.74 -15.23
N SER A 363 -7.39 -1.32 -16.34
CA SER A 363 -8.69 -1.93 -16.46
C SER A 363 -8.68 -3.19 -15.63
N ASP A 364 -9.62 -3.32 -14.77
CA ASP A 364 -9.82 -4.39 -13.82
C ASP A 364 -8.56 -4.90 -13.06
N GLN A 365 -8.75 -5.60 -11.98
CA GLN A 365 -7.71 -6.00 -11.04
C GLN A 365 -6.68 -6.94 -11.68
N PHE A 366 -5.56 -6.40 -12.16
CA PHE A 366 -4.46 -7.21 -12.75
C PHE A 366 -4.85 -8.04 -13.97
N VAL A 367 -5.95 -7.71 -14.64
CA VAL A 367 -6.37 -8.37 -15.86
C VAL A 367 -5.84 -7.64 -17.08
N ALA A 368 -5.46 -8.41 -18.07
CA ALA A 368 -5.07 -7.92 -19.37
C ALA A 368 -6.18 -7.08 -20.02
N GLY A 369 -5.97 -5.79 -20.12
CA GLY A 369 -6.93 -4.84 -20.66
C GLY A 369 -6.32 -3.78 -21.55
N ARG A 370 -7.18 -2.88 -22.04
CA ARG A 370 -6.78 -1.80 -22.96
C ARG A 370 -6.46 -0.49 -22.22
N SER A 371 -5.65 -0.56 -21.19
CA SER A 371 -5.36 0.59 -20.30
C SER A 371 -4.42 1.63 -20.92
N ILE A 372 -3.90 1.38 -22.13
CA ILE A 372 -2.91 2.22 -22.80
C ILE A 372 -3.17 2.26 -24.31
N ALA A 373 -2.94 3.40 -24.95
CA ALA A 373 -3.10 3.56 -26.40
C ALA A 373 -2.02 4.44 -27.00
N PHE A 374 -1.48 4.05 -28.18
CA PHE A 374 -0.70 4.94 -29.01
C PHE A 374 -1.58 5.98 -29.71
N ASP A 375 -1.05 7.16 -29.98
CA ASP A 375 -1.68 8.09 -30.90
C ASP A 375 -1.52 7.61 -32.38
N PRO A 376 -2.40 8.04 -33.30
CA PRO A 376 -2.37 7.57 -34.68
C PRO A 376 -1.07 7.87 -35.44
N ARG A 377 -0.25 8.81 -34.94
CA ARG A 377 1.06 9.16 -35.55
C ARG A 377 2.22 8.40 -34.92
N GLY A 378 2.00 7.72 -33.76
CA GLY A 378 3.03 7.04 -33.00
C GLY A 378 3.95 7.97 -32.19
N ASP A 379 3.58 9.24 -32.02
CA ASP A 379 4.39 10.25 -31.33
C ASP A 379 4.12 10.30 -29.83
N ALA A 380 2.95 9.85 -29.39
CA ALA A 380 2.49 9.90 -28.02
C ALA A 380 1.80 8.58 -27.59
N VAL A 381 1.79 8.38 -26.29
CA VAL A 381 1.04 7.32 -25.63
C VAL A 381 0.05 7.95 -24.65
N ALA A 382 -1.21 7.50 -24.72
CA ALA A 382 -2.29 7.89 -23.84
C ALA A 382 -2.55 6.84 -22.78
N PHE A 383 -2.76 7.26 -21.55
CA PHE A 383 -3.17 6.41 -20.43
C PHE A 383 -3.88 7.22 -19.37
N PHE A 384 -4.69 6.57 -18.56
CA PHE A 384 -5.27 7.18 -17.38
C PHE A 384 -4.38 6.95 -16.17
N ALA A 385 -4.28 7.96 -15.32
CA ALA A 385 -3.62 7.87 -14.03
C ALA A 385 -4.35 8.73 -13.00
N ARG A 386 -4.32 8.30 -11.75
CA ARG A 386 -5.02 8.94 -10.65
C ARG A 386 -4.14 9.94 -9.93
N LYS A 387 -4.70 11.10 -9.63
CA LYS A 387 -4.15 12.05 -8.66
C LYS A 387 -5.28 12.66 -7.84
N GLY A 388 -5.29 12.39 -6.55
CA GLY A 388 -6.38 12.81 -5.69
C GLY A 388 -7.63 11.95 -5.87
N LYS A 389 -8.82 12.58 -5.95
CA LYS A 389 -10.10 11.88 -6.07
C LYS A 389 -10.34 11.29 -7.47
N ARG A 390 -9.81 11.91 -8.52
CA ARG A 390 -10.17 11.62 -9.91
C ARG A 390 -8.96 11.18 -10.74
N ARG A 391 -9.24 10.43 -11.79
CA ARG A 391 -8.28 10.10 -12.83
C ARG A 391 -8.13 11.24 -13.84
N SER A 392 -6.99 11.32 -14.48
CA SER A 392 -6.73 12.22 -15.62
C SER A 392 -6.21 11.41 -16.79
N LEU A 393 -6.56 11.81 -18.01
CA LEU A 393 -5.89 11.30 -19.20
C LEU A 393 -4.55 12.01 -19.35
N PHE A 394 -3.49 11.24 -19.46
CA PHE A 394 -2.14 11.71 -19.78
C PHE A 394 -1.80 11.35 -21.22
N LEU A 395 -1.24 12.32 -21.96
CA LEU A 395 -0.56 12.07 -23.21
C LEU A 395 0.92 12.33 -22.99
N VAL A 396 1.75 11.32 -23.23
CA VAL A 396 3.20 11.38 -22.97
C VAL A 396 3.95 11.14 -24.25
N SER A 397 4.93 11.99 -24.56
CA SER A 397 5.78 11.88 -25.74
C SER A 397 6.62 10.61 -25.71
N VAL A 398 6.52 9.80 -26.74
CA VAL A 398 7.35 8.60 -26.98
C VAL A 398 8.84 8.97 -27.02
N LEU A 399 9.15 10.09 -27.71
CA LEU A 399 10.54 10.51 -27.92
C LEU A 399 11.20 11.06 -26.64
N THR A 400 10.46 11.86 -25.85
CA THR A 400 11.06 12.59 -24.70
C THR A 400 10.67 12.04 -23.35
N GLY A 401 9.58 11.29 -23.25
CA GLY A 401 8.96 10.85 -21.99
C GLY A 401 8.30 11.97 -21.19
N LYS A 402 8.13 13.16 -21.79
CA LYS A 402 7.48 14.30 -21.13
C LYS A 402 5.97 14.28 -21.36
N THR A 403 5.23 14.67 -20.35
CA THR A 403 3.79 14.89 -20.45
C THR A 403 3.51 16.03 -21.43
N LEU A 404 2.82 15.72 -22.52
CA LEU A 404 2.36 16.69 -23.53
C LEU A 404 1.06 17.34 -23.09
N ARG A 405 0.14 16.52 -22.55
CA ARG A 405 -1.16 16.96 -22.04
C ARG A 405 -1.57 16.17 -20.82
N LYS A 406 -2.33 16.82 -19.94
CA LYS A 406 -3.03 16.23 -18.81
C LYS A 406 -4.45 16.77 -18.80
N ILE A 407 -5.44 15.90 -18.96
CA ILE A 407 -6.85 16.28 -19.02
C ILE A 407 -7.55 15.62 -17.82
N PRO A 408 -7.98 16.40 -16.80
CA PRO A 408 -8.69 15.85 -15.66
C PRO A 408 -10.11 15.41 -16.06
N MET A 409 -10.56 14.26 -15.52
CA MET A 409 -11.93 13.77 -15.70
C MET A 409 -12.74 14.03 -14.44
N ASP A 410 -13.98 14.46 -14.58
CA ASP A 410 -14.95 14.49 -13.48
C ASP A 410 -15.91 13.28 -13.58
N LEU A 411 -15.30 12.13 -13.76
CA LEU A 411 -15.95 10.82 -13.84
C LEU A 411 -15.19 9.84 -12.95
N ASP A 412 -15.88 8.83 -12.47
CA ASP A 412 -15.24 7.77 -11.71
C ASP A 412 -14.63 6.74 -12.66
N GLN A 413 -13.54 6.12 -12.25
CA GLN A 413 -12.88 5.00 -12.92
C GLN A 413 -12.67 5.15 -14.44
N ALA A 414 -12.34 6.36 -14.95
CA ALA A 414 -12.00 6.53 -16.35
C ALA A 414 -10.83 5.63 -16.77
N GLN A 415 -11.00 4.84 -17.85
CA GLN A 415 -10.06 3.83 -18.31
C GLN A 415 -10.20 3.52 -19.81
N SER A 416 -9.39 2.60 -20.33
CA SER A 416 -9.46 2.08 -21.71
C SER A 416 -9.46 3.16 -22.78
N PRO A 417 -8.42 4.03 -22.86
CA PRO A 417 -8.35 5.08 -23.86
C PRO A 417 -8.16 4.51 -25.27
N CYS A 418 -8.86 5.08 -26.24
CA CYS A 418 -8.67 4.80 -27.68
C CYS A 418 -8.63 6.12 -28.44
N LEU A 419 -7.50 6.45 -29.04
CA LEU A 419 -7.33 7.69 -29.80
C LEU A 419 -7.88 7.54 -31.22
N LEU A 420 -8.65 8.53 -31.69
CA LEU A 420 -9.25 8.51 -33.02
C LEU A 420 -8.22 8.88 -34.10
N PRO A 421 -8.43 8.40 -35.36
CA PRO A 421 -7.55 8.73 -36.49
C PRO A 421 -7.39 10.22 -36.77
N ASP A 422 -8.36 11.04 -36.36
CA ASP A 422 -8.32 12.51 -36.52
C ASP A 422 -7.27 13.19 -35.61
N GLY A 423 -6.73 12.46 -34.62
CA GLY A 423 -5.75 12.97 -33.66
C GLY A 423 -6.28 14.05 -32.71
N ARG A 424 -7.58 14.29 -32.70
CA ARG A 424 -8.26 15.29 -31.87
C ARG A 424 -9.18 14.68 -30.82
N HIS A 425 -9.77 13.53 -31.08
CA HIS A 425 -10.72 12.90 -30.18
C HIS A 425 -10.17 11.60 -29.61
N ALA A 426 -10.71 11.19 -28.47
CA ALA A 426 -10.45 9.90 -27.83
C ALA A 426 -11.75 9.29 -27.31
N LEU A 427 -11.91 7.99 -27.47
CA LEU A 427 -12.92 7.20 -26.76
C LEU A 427 -12.30 6.72 -25.45
N PHE A 428 -13.15 6.49 -24.46
CA PHE A 428 -12.78 5.86 -23.19
C PHE A 428 -14.02 5.34 -22.47
N SER A 429 -13.85 4.42 -21.53
CA SER A 429 -14.92 4.02 -20.63
C SER A 429 -14.77 4.69 -19.28
N ALA A 430 -15.88 5.02 -18.62
CA ALA A 430 -15.89 5.60 -17.28
C ALA A 430 -17.22 5.34 -16.58
N LEU A 431 -17.18 5.36 -15.24
CA LEU A 431 -18.37 5.23 -14.41
C LEU A 431 -18.99 6.61 -14.15
N LYS A 432 -20.31 6.65 -14.28
CA LYS A 432 -21.13 7.72 -13.77
C LYS A 432 -22.32 7.11 -13.01
N GLU A 433 -22.41 7.43 -11.71
CA GLU A 433 -23.48 6.94 -10.85
C GLU A 433 -23.57 5.39 -10.80
N GLY A 434 -22.43 4.71 -10.89
CA GLY A 434 -22.34 3.25 -10.82
C GLY A 434 -22.58 2.50 -12.13
N VAL A 435 -22.76 3.21 -13.26
CA VAL A 435 -22.90 2.60 -14.58
C VAL A 435 -21.68 2.97 -15.43
N ALA A 436 -21.06 1.97 -16.05
CA ALA A 436 -19.96 2.15 -16.98
C ALA A 436 -20.49 2.45 -18.39
N ASP A 437 -20.08 3.57 -18.95
CA ASP A 437 -20.48 4.04 -20.29
C ASP A 437 -19.26 4.37 -21.15
N ILE A 438 -19.46 4.43 -22.48
CA ILE A 438 -18.46 4.91 -23.43
C ILE A 438 -18.61 6.42 -23.64
N TYR A 439 -17.48 7.13 -23.53
CA TYR A 439 -17.40 8.57 -23.70
C TYR A 439 -16.52 8.95 -24.89
N LEU A 440 -16.87 10.04 -25.55
CA LEU A 440 -16.04 10.73 -26.55
C LEU A 440 -15.47 12.00 -25.95
N LEU A 441 -14.15 12.14 -25.92
CA LEU A 441 -13.39 13.26 -25.40
C LEU A 441 -12.81 14.10 -26.55
N ASP A 442 -13.02 15.40 -26.54
CA ASP A 442 -12.24 16.36 -27.34
C ASP A 442 -10.94 16.69 -26.58
N LEU A 443 -9.81 16.28 -27.12
CA LEU A 443 -8.50 16.43 -26.49
C LEU A 443 -8.07 17.90 -26.37
N GLU A 444 -8.55 18.80 -27.26
CA GLU A 444 -8.23 20.21 -27.20
C GLU A 444 -9.08 20.97 -26.19
N ALA A 445 -10.39 20.76 -26.24
CA ALA A 445 -11.34 21.42 -25.35
C ALA A 445 -11.36 20.82 -23.94
N GLY A 446 -10.94 19.55 -23.77
CA GLY A 446 -11.04 18.79 -22.53
C GLY A 446 -12.50 18.46 -22.14
N THR A 447 -13.43 18.59 -23.09
CA THR A 447 -14.86 18.26 -22.89
C THR A 447 -15.17 16.85 -23.38
N TYR A 448 -16.14 16.19 -22.74
CA TYR A 448 -16.53 14.84 -23.12
C TYR A 448 -18.06 14.68 -23.18
N LYS A 449 -18.49 13.72 -23.99
CA LYS A 449 -19.89 13.38 -24.20
C LYS A 449 -20.10 11.88 -23.97
N ASN A 450 -21.12 11.50 -23.18
CA ASN A 450 -21.56 10.12 -23.04
C ASN A 450 -22.22 9.65 -24.35
N LEU A 451 -21.81 8.50 -24.88
CA LEU A 451 -22.32 7.92 -26.13
C LEU A 451 -23.33 6.80 -25.90
N THR A 452 -23.23 6.07 -24.79
CA THR A 452 -24.07 4.87 -24.57
C THR A 452 -25.19 5.08 -23.55
N ALA A 453 -25.04 5.88 -22.54
CA ALA A 453 -26.04 6.42 -21.60
C ALA A 453 -27.29 5.56 -21.36
N ASP A 454 -27.08 4.28 -21.00
CA ASP A 454 -28.15 3.33 -20.69
C ASP A 454 -27.84 2.52 -19.41
N ALA A 455 -28.59 1.44 -19.16
CA ALA A 455 -28.46 0.67 -17.92
C ALA A 455 -27.38 -0.44 -18.00
N PHE A 456 -26.76 -0.65 -19.16
CA PHE A 456 -25.74 -1.67 -19.34
C PHE A 456 -24.35 -1.15 -19.00
N ALA A 457 -23.47 -2.05 -18.54
CA ALA A 457 -22.07 -1.74 -18.36
C ALA A 457 -21.31 -1.91 -19.69
N ASP A 458 -20.68 -0.83 -20.15
CA ASP A 458 -19.96 -0.77 -21.42
C ASP A 458 -18.46 -0.48 -21.18
N ALA A 459 -17.58 -1.23 -21.84
CA ALA A 459 -16.13 -1.16 -21.65
C ALA A 459 -15.35 -1.32 -22.96
N ASP A 460 -14.04 -1.07 -22.90
CA ASP A 460 -13.03 -1.35 -23.93
C ASP A 460 -13.38 -0.85 -25.36
N PRO A 461 -13.73 0.43 -25.53
CA PRO A 461 -14.08 0.95 -26.84
C PRO A 461 -12.87 1.00 -27.77
N GLN A 462 -13.09 0.61 -29.03
CA GLN A 462 -12.14 0.77 -30.13
C GLN A 462 -12.84 1.36 -31.35
N ILE A 463 -12.09 2.11 -32.14
CA ILE A 463 -12.59 2.75 -33.35
C ILE A 463 -12.11 2.00 -34.60
N SER A 464 -12.95 1.90 -35.62
CA SER A 464 -12.56 1.38 -36.93
C SER A 464 -11.45 2.22 -37.57
N PRO A 465 -10.61 1.66 -38.47
CA PRO A 465 -9.50 2.39 -39.10
C PRO A 465 -9.94 3.64 -39.87
N ASP A 466 -11.16 3.64 -40.39
CA ASP A 466 -11.76 4.82 -41.09
C ASP A 466 -12.38 5.85 -40.12
N GLY A 467 -12.42 5.56 -38.81
CA GLY A 467 -12.96 6.46 -37.80
C GLY A 467 -14.48 6.52 -37.71
N THR A 468 -15.22 5.60 -38.32
CA THR A 468 -16.68 5.69 -38.45
C THR A 468 -17.49 4.79 -37.52
N VAL A 469 -16.94 3.64 -37.10
CA VAL A 469 -17.65 2.64 -36.30
C VAL A 469 -16.90 2.36 -35.00
N VAL A 470 -17.62 2.35 -33.89
CA VAL A 470 -17.10 1.98 -32.57
C VAL A 470 -17.46 0.52 -32.32
N VAL A 471 -16.47 -0.29 -31.88
CA VAL A 471 -16.68 -1.62 -31.31
C VAL A 471 -16.36 -1.56 -29.82
N TYR A 472 -17.09 -2.26 -28.98
CA TYR A 472 -16.95 -2.24 -27.53
C TYR A 472 -17.49 -3.49 -26.87
N THR A 473 -17.14 -3.72 -25.63
CA THR A 473 -17.70 -4.79 -24.77
C THR A 473 -18.91 -4.26 -24.02
N ARG A 474 -20.01 -5.00 -24.00
CA ARG A 474 -21.23 -4.71 -23.25
C ARG A 474 -21.63 -5.92 -22.42
N ARG A 475 -21.91 -5.70 -21.14
CA ARG A 475 -22.39 -6.76 -20.26
C ARG A 475 -23.90 -6.94 -20.39
N VAL A 476 -24.32 -8.15 -20.81
CA VAL A 476 -25.71 -8.52 -21.05
C VAL A 476 -25.99 -9.86 -20.39
N SER A 477 -27.04 -9.92 -19.55
CA SER A 477 -27.44 -11.17 -18.88
C SER A 477 -26.31 -11.88 -18.13
N GLY A 478 -25.40 -11.11 -17.49
CA GLY A 478 -24.27 -11.65 -16.74
C GLY A 478 -23.05 -12.00 -17.58
N HIS A 479 -23.07 -11.80 -18.89
CA HIS A 479 -21.97 -12.09 -19.81
C HIS A 479 -21.54 -10.86 -20.61
N ASP A 480 -20.27 -10.77 -20.90
CA ASP A 480 -19.69 -9.76 -21.75
C ASP A 480 -19.87 -10.13 -23.23
N LYS A 481 -20.36 -9.19 -24.04
CA LYS A 481 -20.65 -9.39 -25.47
C LYS A 481 -20.09 -8.25 -26.31
N ILE A 482 -19.73 -8.53 -27.55
CA ILE A 482 -19.22 -7.53 -28.48
C ILE A 482 -20.39 -6.83 -29.18
N TYR A 483 -20.39 -5.51 -29.11
CA TYR A 483 -21.33 -4.60 -29.74
C TYR A 483 -20.63 -3.57 -30.61
N THR A 484 -21.39 -3.01 -31.55
CA THR A 484 -20.96 -1.88 -32.40
C THR A 484 -22.02 -0.81 -32.48
N PHE A 485 -21.58 0.43 -32.76
CA PHE A 485 -22.43 1.50 -33.22
C PHE A 485 -21.69 2.46 -34.17
N PRO A 486 -22.36 3.11 -35.13
CA PRO A 486 -21.76 4.20 -35.89
C PRO A 486 -21.48 5.38 -34.99
N LEU A 487 -20.26 5.95 -35.01
CA LEU A 487 -19.86 7.09 -34.17
C LEU A 487 -20.78 8.31 -34.36
N ALA A 488 -21.31 8.50 -35.59
CA ALA A 488 -22.25 9.56 -35.93
C ALA A 488 -23.65 9.35 -35.34
N ASP A 489 -24.04 8.10 -35.04
CA ASP A 489 -25.33 7.75 -34.46
C ASP A 489 -25.20 6.62 -33.43
N PRO A 490 -24.79 6.95 -32.17
CA PRO A 490 -24.59 5.95 -31.13
C PRO A 490 -25.86 5.23 -30.65
N SER A 491 -27.05 5.67 -31.10
CA SER A 491 -28.31 5.00 -30.76
C SER A 491 -28.49 3.67 -31.54
N ARG A 492 -27.84 3.51 -32.68
CA ARG A 492 -27.90 2.31 -33.52
C ARG A 492 -26.91 1.24 -33.09
N LYS A 493 -27.16 0.65 -31.92
CA LYS A 493 -26.32 -0.41 -31.35
C LYS A 493 -26.64 -1.75 -32.04
N THR A 494 -25.62 -2.51 -32.40
CA THR A 494 -25.72 -3.84 -33.01
C THR A 494 -24.89 -4.83 -32.23
N GLN A 495 -25.50 -5.93 -31.78
CA GLN A 495 -24.79 -7.02 -31.12
C GLN A 495 -24.10 -7.88 -32.20
N LEU A 496 -22.83 -8.23 -31.95
CA LEU A 496 -22.04 -9.04 -32.88
C LEU A 496 -21.82 -10.48 -32.38
N THR A 497 -21.77 -10.71 -31.07
CA THR A 497 -21.53 -12.04 -30.50
C THR A 497 -22.66 -12.41 -29.52
N PHE A 498 -22.98 -13.73 -29.45
CA PHE A 498 -24.12 -14.27 -28.72
C PHE A 498 -23.68 -15.47 -27.86
N GLY A 499 -24.56 -15.97 -27.00
CA GLY A 499 -24.30 -17.15 -26.16
C GLY A 499 -23.98 -16.85 -24.71
N PRO A 500 -24.06 -17.85 -23.80
CA PRO A 500 -23.87 -17.70 -22.35
C PRO A 500 -22.39 -17.84 -21.97
N TYR A 501 -21.52 -17.02 -22.55
CA TYR A 501 -20.07 -16.97 -22.32
C TYR A 501 -19.56 -15.55 -22.55
N ASP A 502 -18.35 -15.27 -22.14
CA ASP A 502 -17.77 -13.93 -22.20
C ASP A 502 -16.94 -13.73 -23.48
N ASP A 503 -17.27 -12.66 -24.20
CA ASP A 503 -16.52 -12.13 -25.34
C ASP A 503 -16.06 -10.71 -25.00
N SER A 504 -14.74 -10.45 -24.98
CA SER A 504 -14.19 -9.21 -24.44
C SER A 504 -13.05 -8.65 -25.27
N THR A 505 -12.66 -7.43 -24.93
CA THR A 505 -11.47 -6.74 -25.49
C THR A 505 -11.44 -6.70 -27.03
N PRO A 506 -12.51 -6.22 -27.71
CA PRO A 506 -12.56 -6.20 -29.16
C PRO A 506 -11.60 -5.21 -29.79
N THR A 507 -11.18 -5.46 -31.02
CA THR A 507 -10.45 -4.52 -31.87
C THR A 507 -10.66 -4.81 -33.34
N PHE A 508 -10.59 -3.81 -34.21
CA PHE A 508 -10.70 -4.01 -35.65
C PHE A 508 -9.39 -4.54 -36.25
N SER A 509 -9.51 -5.31 -37.32
CA SER A 509 -8.39 -5.56 -38.23
C SER A 509 -7.92 -4.25 -38.92
N PRO A 510 -6.66 -4.17 -39.42
CA PRO A 510 -6.17 -2.95 -40.10
C PRO A 510 -6.97 -2.53 -41.33
N ASP A 511 -7.63 -3.45 -41.99
CA ASP A 511 -8.53 -3.19 -43.13
C ASP A 511 -9.98 -2.88 -42.71
N GLY A 512 -10.31 -3.03 -41.41
CA GLY A 512 -11.65 -2.82 -40.90
C GLY A 512 -12.65 -3.90 -41.22
N MET A 513 -12.26 -5.02 -41.84
CA MET A 513 -13.19 -6.06 -42.29
C MET A 513 -13.51 -7.10 -41.21
N LYS A 514 -12.62 -7.22 -40.20
CA LYS A 514 -12.78 -8.18 -39.10
C LYS A 514 -12.73 -7.45 -37.75
N VAL A 515 -13.34 -8.09 -36.75
CA VAL A 515 -13.18 -7.74 -35.33
C VAL A 515 -12.48 -8.89 -34.62
N TYR A 516 -11.31 -8.63 -34.03
CA TYR A 516 -10.61 -9.56 -33.15
C TYR A 516 -11.09 -9.38 -31.71
N TYR A 517 -11.23 -10.45 -30.94
CA TYR A 517 -11.68 -10.44 -29.56
C TYR A 517 -11.18 -11.69 -28.81
N ALA A 518 -11.29 -11.68 -27.51
CA ALA A 518 -11.09 -12.85 -26.66
C ALA A 518 -12.44 -13.47 -26.31
N SER A 519 -12.55 -14.80 -26.34
CA SER A 519 -13.77 -15.56 -26.06
C SER A 519 -13.46 -16.76 -25.17
N ASP A 520 -14.26 -17.00 -24.14
CA ASP A 520 -14.16 -18.17 -23.26
C ASP A 520 -15.21 -19.26 -23.54
N GLU A 521 -15.91 -19.18 -24.68
CA GLU A 521 -16.94 -20.15 -25.12
C GLU A 521 -16.48 -21.58 -24.96
N GLU A 522 -15.22 -21.86 -25.27
CA GLU A 522 -14.69 -23.21 -25.21
C GLU A 522 -13.96 -23.48 -23.90
N ASP A 523 -14.52 -24.35 -23.09
CA ASP A 523 -13.91 -24.86 -21.86
C ASP A 523 -13.65 -23.78 -20.79
N GLU A 524 -14.34 -22.63 -20.86
CA GLU A 524 -14.11 -21.49 -19.97
C GLU A 524 -12.62 -21.04 -20.03
N ILE A 525 -12.08 -20.98 -21.28
CA ILE A 525 -10.71 -20.54 -21.57
C ILE A 525 -10.75 -19.43 -22.61
N TYR A 526 -10.20 -18.27 -22.24
CA TYR A 526 -10.05 -17.20 -23.21
C TYR A 526 -9.13 -17.61 -24.36
N ASN A 527 -9.70 -17.65 -25.57
CA ASN A 527 -9.00 -17.88 -26.82
C ASN A 527 -9.20 -16.70 -27.76
N LEU A 528 -8.23 -16.47 -28.66
CA LEU A 528 -8.31 -15.39 -29.64
C LEU A 528 -9.19 -15.79 -30.80
N ARG A 529 -10.13 -14.92 -31.14
CA ARG A 529 -11.07 -15.10 -32.25
C ARG A 529 -11.12 -13.88 -33.15
N SER A 530 -11.59 -14.05 -34.37
CA SER A 530 -12.06 -12.99 -35.28
C SER A 530 -13.43 -13.28 -35.79
N LEU A 531 -14.22 -12.22 -35.94
CA LEU A 531 -15.50 -12.23 -36.68
C LEU A 531 -15.32 -11.41 -37.94
N ASP A 532 -15.55 -12.03 -39.11
CA ASP A 532 -15.64 -11.33 -40.38
C ASP A 532 -17.01 -10.63 -40.48
N LEU A 533 -16.96 -9.31 -40.63
CA LEU A 533 -18.19 -8.47 -40.55
C LEU A 533 -19.09 -8.62 -41.76
N ALA A 534 -18.58 -9.11 -42.90
CA ALA A 534 -19.36 -9.28 -44.13
C ALA A 534 -19.99 -10.67 -44.21
N SER A 535 -19.23 -11.72 -43.85
CA SER A 535 -19.68 -13.11 -43.96
C SER A 535 -20.29 -13.66 -42.67
N GLY A 536 -19.93 -13.07 -41.49
CA GLY A 536 -20.32 -13.59 -40.18
C GLY A 536 -19.48 -14.79 -39.73
N VAL A 537 -18.43 -15.17 -40.47
CA VAL A 537 -17.56 -16.30 -40.12
C VAL A 537 -16.67 -15.97 -38.95
N ILE A 538 -16.66 -16.86 -37.96
CA ILE A 538 -15.77 -16.76 -36.80
C ILE A 538 -14.60 -17.73 -37.02
N GLN A 539 -13.36 -17.20 -36.78
CA GLN A 539 -12.14 -17.98 -36.83
C GLN A 539 -11.44 -17.90 -35.47
N GLN A 540 -11.02 -19.04 -34.94
CA GLN A 540 -10.23 -19.14 -33.69
C GLN A 540 -8.76 -19.37 -34.01
N TYR A 541 -7.86 -18.66 -33.33
CA TYR A 541 -6.42 -18.65 -33.57
C TYR A 541 -5.61 -19.36 -32.51
N THR A 542 -6.16 -19.55 -31.30
CA THR A 542 -5.46 -20.23 -30.20
C THR A 542 -6.37 -21.31 -29.58
N ASP A 543 -5.70 -22.33 -29.01
CA ASP A 543 -6.33 -23.34 -28.12
C ASP A 543 -5.47 -23.42 -26.85
N ALA A 544 -5.53 -22.33 -26.09
CA ALA A 544 -4.64 -22.06 -25.00
C ALA A 544 -4.89 -22.96 -23.79
N LEU A 545 -3.83 -23.38 -23.13
CA LEU A 545 -3.88 -24.04 -21.81
C LEU A 545 -4.28 -23.06 -20.70
N GLY A 546 -3.66 -21.90 -20.68
CA GLY A 546 -3.92 -20.84 -19.69
C GLY A 546 -5.09 -19.95 -20.11
N GLY A 547 -4.80 -18.96 -20.95
CA GLY A 547 -5.77 -18.02 -21.52
C GLY A 547 -5.06 -16.90 -22.29
N ASP A 548 -5.65 -16.48 -23.41
CA ASP A 548 -5.13 -15.43 -24.28
C ASP A 548 -6.15 -14.30 -24.40
N MET A 549 -5.70 -13.06 -24.18
CA MET A 549 -6.59 -11.89 -23.99
C MET A 549 -6.05 -10.65 -24.69
N ALA A 550 -6.91 -9.67 -24.88
CA ALA A 550 -6.60 -8.33 -25.40
C ALA A 550 -5.86 -8.35 -26.74
N PRO A 551 -6.40 -9.02 -27.80
CA PRO A 551 -5.76 -9.05 -29.10
C PRO A 551 -5.60 -7.65 -29.70
N ALA A 552 -4.44 -7.34 -30.28
CA ALA A 552 -4.19 -6.10 -31.01
C ALA A 552 -3.39 -6.37 -32.28
N PRO A 553 -3.79 -5.83 -33.47
CA PRO A 553 -3.04 -5.99 -34.69
C PRO A 553 -1.63 -5.42 -34.59
N LEU A 554 -0.64 -6.22 -34.93
CA LEU A 554 0.76 -5.82 -35.03
C LEU A 554 1.12 -5.68 -36.51
N THR A 555 0.99 -4.47 -37.04
CA THR A 555 1.30 -4.16 -38.43
C THR A 555 2.82 -4.15 -38.66
N GLY A 556 3.31 -4.71 -39.78
CA GLY A 556 4.74 -4.74 -40.07
C GLY A 556 5.05 -5.39 -41.43
N ARG A 557 6.33 -5.43 -41.83
CA ARG A 557 6.77 -5.96 -43.13
C ARG A 557 6.62 -7.47 -43.29
N GLY A 558 6.13 -8.21 -42.28
CA GLY A 558 6.09 -9.68 -42.26
C GLY A 558 4.70 -10.31 -42.39
N GLY A 559 3.66 -9.55 -42.70
CA GLY A 559 2.29 -10.04 -42.69
C GLY A 559 1.47 -9.53 -41.51
N GLU A 560 0.20 -9.90 -41.43
CA GLU A 560 -0.68 -9.53 -40.30
C GLU A 560 -0.44 -10.47 -39.12
N ARG A 561 -0.07 -9.90 -37.99
CA ARG A 561 0.09 -10.62 -36.74
C ARG A 561 -0.80 -10.00 -35.67
N LEU A 562 -1.19 -10.81 -34.68
CA LEU A 562 -1.82 -10.32 -33.45
C LEU A 562 -0.81 -10.36 -32.33
N ALA A 563 -0.68 -9.24 -31.62
CA ALA A 563 -0.11 -9.24 -30.29
C ALA A 563 -1.23 -9.44 -29.27
N PHE A 564 -0.93 -10.09 -28.14
CA PHE A 564 -1.92 -10.39 -27.10
C PHE A 564 -1.21 -10.68 -25.78
N ILE A 565 -1.96 -10.70 -24.70
CA ILE A 565 -1.49 -11.11 -23.38
C ILE A 565 -1.90 -12.56 -23.16
N SER A 566 -0.92 -13.41 -22.86
CA SER A 566 -1.10 -14.80 -22.50
C SER A 566 -0.79 -15.04 -21.03
N TYR A 567 -1.63 -15.79 -20.35
CA TYR A 567 -1.39 -16.25 -18.98
C TYR A 567 -0.89 -17.68 -18.96
N PHE A 568 0.29 -17.90 -18.35
CA PHE A 568 0.87 -19.22 -18.21
C PHE A 568 1.89 -19.26 -17.07
N LYS A 569 1.89 -20.31 -16.26
CA LYS A 569 2.76 -20.51 -15.07
C LYS A 569 2.72 -19.33 -14.08
N GLY A 570 1.55 -18.79 -13.86
CA GLY A 570 1.33 -17.70 -12.93
C GLY A 570 1.74 -16.32 -13.45
N GLU A 571 2.14 -16.18 -14.71
CA GLU A 571 2.63 -14.93 -15.29
C GLU A 571 1.80 -14.48 -16.50
N TYR A 572 1.54 -13.16 -16.59
CA TYR A 572 1.01 -12.51 -17.78
C TYR A 572 2.17 -12.09 -18.70
N ARG A 573 2.16 -12.59 -19.93
CA ARG A 573 3.23 -12.35 -20.90
C ARG A 573 2.68 -11.84 -22.22
N LEU A 574 3.41 -10.89 -22.83
CA LEU A 574 3.08 -10.38 -24.16
C LEU A 574 3.57 -11.37 -25.23
N GLN A 575 2.66 -11.84 -26.06
CA GLN A 575 2.93 -12.78 -27.15
C GLN A 575 2.51 -12.19 -28.49
N SER A 576 2.94 -12.79 -29.58
CA SER A 576 2.39 -12.53 -30.92
C SER A 576 2.23 -13.82 -31.74
N ILE A 577 1.18 -13.86 -32.58
CA ILE A 577 0.83 -14.99 -33.45
C ILE A 577 0.55 -14.50 -34.86
N GLU A 578 0.84 -15.33 -35.88
CA GLU A 578 0.43 -15.11 -37.26
C GLU A 578 -1.07 -15.42 -37.42
N THR A 579 -1.79 -14.61 -38.19
CA THR A 579 -3.24 -14.79 -38.40
C THR A 579 -3.58 -15.54 -39.69
N SER A 580 -2.58 -15.99 -40.44
CA SER A 580 -2.79 -16.65 -41.72
C SER A 580 -3.40 -18.05 -41.64
N GLU A 581 -3.24 -18.73 -40.52
CA GLU A 581 -3.69 -20.10 -40.30
C GLU A 581 -4.52 -20.18 -39.01
N PRO A 582 -5.86 -20.06 -39.06
CA PRO A 582 -6.71 -20.28 -37.91
C PRO A 582 -6.68 -21.76 -37.49
N VAL A 583 -6.82 -22.00 -36.17
CA VAL A 583 -6.90 -23.36 -35.62
C VAL A 583 -8.19 -24.04 -36.08
N LYS A 584 -9.29 -23.28 -36.12
CA LYS A 584 -10.59 -23.76 -36.59
C LYS A 584 -11.53 -22.61 -36.98
N GLU A 585 -12.56 -22.93 -37.73
CA GLU A 585 -13.76 -22.09 -37.92
C GLU A 585 -14.81 -22.51 -36.90
N VAL A 586 -15.49 -21.51 -36.30
CA VAL A 586 -16.56 -21.72 -35.33
C VAL A 586 -17.88 -21.27 -35.95
N GLU A 587 -18.85 -22.13 -35.94
CA GLU A 587 -20.23 -21.75 -36.34
C GLU A 587 -20.88 -20.97 -35.19
N GLN A 588 -21.32 -19.76 -35.46
CA GLN A 588 -22.08 -18.98 -34.50
C GLN A 588 -23.52 -19.50 -34.41
N GLU A 589 -24.00 -19.89 -33.24
CA GLU A 589 -25.43 -20.07 -33.03
C GLU A 589 -26.12 -18.70 -33.15
N VAL A 590 -26.92 -18.54 -34.20
CA VAL A 590 -27.75 -17.37 -34.37
C VAL A 590 -28.91 -17.48 -33.39
N GLN A 591 -28.72 -16.95 -32.17
CA GLN A 591 -29.85 -16.71 -31.28
C GLN A 591 -30.58 -15.46 -31.78
N LEU A 592 -31.85 -15.65 -32.13
CA LEU A 592 -32.77 -14.54 -32.31
C LEU A 592 -32.72 -13.63 -31.09
N ALA A 593 -32.54 -12.36 -31.34
CA ALA A 593 -32.43 -11.21 -30.44
C ALA A 593 -32.59 -11.53 -28.96
N ALA A 594 -31.57 -11.14 -28.16
CA ALA A 594 -31.71 -11.18 -26.71
C ALA A 594 -32.93 -10.35 -26.28
N ASP A 595 -34.08 -10.99 -26.24
CA ASP A 595 -35.26 -10.38 -25.68
C ASP A 595 -35.10 -10.30 -24.19
N ALA A 596 -35.04 -9.10 -23.72
CA ALA A 596 -35.02 -8.66 -22.33
C ALA A 596 -33.70 -8.84 -21.60
N ILE A 597 -33.25 -7.72 -21.11
CA ILE A 597 -32.35 -7.63 -19.93
C ILE A 597 -32.95 -8.53 -18.86
N VAL A 598 -32.34 -9.67 -18.61
CA VAL A 598 -32.59 -10.37 -17.35
C VAL A 598 -31.90 -9.56 -16.28
N ASP A 599 -32.61 -8.61 -15.72
CA ASP A 599 -32.12 -7.87 -14.54
C ASP A 599 -31.89 -8.88 -13.44
N PHE A 600 -30.69 -8.84 -12.86
CA PHE A 600 -30.33 -9.71 -11.72
C PHE A 600 -31.33 -9.49 -10.60
N GLN A 601 -32.08 -10.53 -10.22
CA GLN A 601 -33.09 -10.47 -9.16
C GLN A 601 -32.54 -11.14 -7.90
N PRO A 602 -32.51 -10.44 -6.75
CA PRO A 602 -32.15 -11.04 -5.47
C PRO A 602 -33.24 -12.01 -4.99
N ASP A 603 -32.86 -13.07 -4.26
CA ASP A 603 -33.79 -14.04 -3.67
C ASP A 603 -34.76 -13.39 -2.67
N VAL A 604 -34.28 -12.38 -1.96
CA VAL A 604 -35.05 -11.58 -1.01
C VAL A 604 -35.23 -10.18 -1.54
N VAL A 605 -36.48 -9.77 -1.79
CA VAL A 605 -36.81 -8.39 -2.15
C VAL A 605 -37.19 -7.63 -0.90
N HIS A 606 -36.32 -6.73 -0.45
CA HIS A 606 -36.57 -5.92 0.75
C HIS A 606 -37.20 -4.57 0.41
N GLN A 607 -38.31 -4.25 1.11
CA GLN A 607 -38.94 -2.94 0.97
C GLN A 607 -38.43 -2.01 2.06
N VAL A 608 -37.90 -0.86 1.66
CA VAL A 608 -37.38 0.13 2.59
C VAL A 608 -38.51 0.84 3.33
N VAL A 609 -38.54 0.73 4.65
CA VAL A 609 -39.51 1.36 5.54
C VAL A 609 -38.94 2.66 6.10
N SER A 610 -39.66 3.78 5.89
CA SER A 610 -39.17 5.13 6.24
C SER A 610 -38.93 5.32 7.74
N GLU A 611 -39.72 4.66 8.59
CA GLU A 611 -39.62 4.73 10.06
C GLU A 611 -38.29 4.16 10.60
N ASN A 612 -37.65 3.29 9.83
CA ASN A 612 -36.37 2.70 10.19
C ASN A 612 -35.17 3.55 9.77
N LYS A 613 -35.42 4.74 9.17
CA LYS A 613 -34.37 5.70 8.78
C LYS A 613 -34.15 6.75 9.85
N ARG A 614 -32.89 7.02 10.16
CA ARG A 614 -32.48 8.07 11.09
C ARG A 614 -31.17 8.72 10.70
N LYS A 615 -30.87 9.89 11.25
CA LYS A 615 -29.54 10.48 11.12
C LYS A 615 -28.55 9.76 12.04
N LYS A 616 -27.31 9.59 11.59
CA LYS A 616 -26.23 9.07 12.44
C LYS A 616 -25.87 10.09 13.52
N GLY A 617 -25.78 9.65 14.75
CA GLY A 617 -25.25 10.45 15.86
C GLY A 617 -23.73 10.66 15.76
N MET A 618 -23.21 11.78 16.26
CA MET A 618 -21.77 12.10 16.18
C MET A 618 -20.90 11.05 16.87
N PHE A 619 -21.28 10.58 18.05
CA PHE A 619 -20.54 9.57 18.83
C PHE A 619 -21.25 8.21 18.86
N GLU A 620 -22.03 7.94 17.85
CA GLU A 620 -22.78 6.70 17.75
C GLU A 620 -21.85 5.51 17.50
N GLY A 621 -22.10 4.44 18.26
CA GLY A 621 -21.31 3.22 18.13
C GLY A 621 -19.84 3.41 18.55
N LEU A 622 -19.58 4.14 19.65
CA LEU A 622 -18.24 4.17 20.24
C LEU A 622 -17.88 2.79 20.81
N PHE A 623 -16.78 2.25 20.34
CA PHE A 623 -16.26 0.95 20.74
C PHE A 623 -14.80 1.05 21.14
N LEU A 624 -14.35 0.09 21.94
CA LEU A 624 -12.93 -0.17 22.16
C LEU A 624 -12.30 -0.68 20.88
N GLU A 625 -11.24 -0.03 20.42
CA GLU A 625 -10.45 -0.47 19.27
C GLU A 625 -9.41 -1.49 19.70
N GLY A 626 -9.86 -2.73 19.84
CA GLY A 626 -9.05 -3.83 20.34
C GLY A 626 -8.93 -3.85 21.88
N ARG A 627 -8.17 -4.81 22.37
CA ARG A 627 -7.90 -4.93 23.82
C ARG A 627 -6.80 -3.95 24.22
N PRO A 628 -6.96 -3.18 25.29
CA PRO A 628 -5.91 -2.30 25.80
C PRO A 628 -4.64 -3.11 26.09
N PRO A 629 -3.50 -2.79 25.46
CA PRO A 629 -2.23 -3.43 25.77
C PRO A 629 -1.83 -3.10 27.22
N LEU A 630 -1.50 -4.09 27.98
CA LEU A 630 -0.98 -3.95 29.33
C LEU A 630 0.51 -4.28 29.30
N ASN A 631 1.34 -3.24 29.33
CA ASN A 631 2.79 -3.40 29.35
C ASN A 631 3.26 -3.26 30.80
N VAL A 632 3.84 -4.31 31.34
CA VAL A 632 4.41 -4.31 32.69
C VAL A 632 5.80 -4.92 32.62
N GLY A 633 6.76 -4.28 33.25
CA GLY A 633 8.13 -4.74 33.30
C GLY A 633 8.85 -4.29 34.57
N VAL A 634 10.02 -4.86 34.79
CA VAL A 634 10.92 -4.51 35.89
C VAL A 634 12.29 -4.19 35.28
N THR A 635 12.87 -3.09 35.65
CA THR A 635 14.25 -2.74 35.24
C THR A 635 15.27 -3.63 35.96
N SER A 636 16.49 -3.70 35.44
CA SER A 636 17.60 -4.38 36.11
C SER A 636 17.93 -3.81 37.51
N GLY A 637 17.51 -2.58 37.82
CA GLY A 637 17.60 -1.97 39.12
C GLY A 637 16.43 -2.28 40.06
N GLY A 638 15.42 -3.07 39.63
CA GLY A 638 14.27 -3.44 40.43
C GLY A 638 13.10 -2.46 40.36
N ASP A 639 13.15 -1.44 39.51
CA ASP A 639 12.10 -0.46 39.37
C ASP A 639 10.98 -1.01 38.48
N PHE A 640 9.74 -0.83 38.91
CA PHE A 640 8.56 -1.16 38.09
C PHE A 640 8.28 -0.08 37.04
N PHE A 641 8.00 -0.50 35.83
CA PHE A 641 7.35 0.31 34.82
C PHE A 641 6.09 -0.37 34.31
N GLY A 642 5.09 0.41 33.96
CA GLY A 642 3.88 -0.13 33.42
C GLY A 642 3.09 0.93 32.63
N GLY A 643 2.28 0.47 31.71
CA GLY A 643 1.45 1.39 30.93
C GLY A 643 0.34 0.67 30.21
N THR A 644 -0.68 1.44 29.88
CA THR A 644 -1.81 0.99 29.05
C THR A 644 -2.25 2.11 28.11
N GLN A 645 -2.85 1.71 27.01
CA GLN A 645 -3.46 2.60 26.04
C GLN A 645 -4.87 2.11 25.75
N VAL A 646 -5.85 3.00 25.84
CA VAL A 646 -7.25 2.72 25.51
C VAL A 646 -7.62 3.57 24.31
N ALA A 647 -8.03 2.95 23.23
CA ALA A 647 -8.54 3.63 22.04
C ALA A 647 -10.04 3.33 21.89
N LEU A 648 -10.85 4.38 21.69
CA LEU A 648 -12.26 4.29 21.35
C LEU A 648 -12.46 4.96 20.00
N THR A 649 -13.21 4.30 19.12
CA THR A 649 -13.54 4.85 17.80
C THR A 649 -15.03 4.66 17.52
N ASP A 650 -15.64 5.56 16.75
CA ASP A 650 -17.01 5.37 16.30
C ASP A 650 -17.09 4.35 15.13
N VAL A 651 -18.29 3.99 14.72
CA VAL A 651 -18.54 2.99 13.68
C VAL A 651 -17.89 3.32 12.34
N LEU A 652 -17.68 4.61 12.03
CA LEU A 652 -17.05 5.08 10.78
C LEU A 652 -15.56 5.38 10.89
N GLY A 653 -14.96 5.27 12.08
CA GLY A 653 -13.56 5.65 12.30
C GLY A 653 -13.32 7.17 12.32
N ASP A 654 -14.38 7.97 12.29
CA ASP A 654 -14.29 9.43 12.20
C ASP A 654 -13.98 10.11 13.54
N GLN A 655 -14.44 9.52 14.65
CA GLN A 655 -14.29 10.04 16.01
C GLN A 655 -13.39 9.12 16.81
N ASN A 656 -12.21 9.60 17.18
CA ASN A 656 -11.22 8.80 17.88
C ASN A 656 -10.88 9.40 19.23
N PHE A 657 -10.92 8.59 20.29
CA PHE A 657 -10.47 8.93 21.63
C PHE A 657 -9.30 8.02 22.00
N LEU A 658 -8.20 8.60 22.38
CA LEU A 658 -7.01 7.88 22.81
C LEU A 658 -6.68 8.28 24.24
N PHE A 659 -6.57 7.32 25.14
CA PHE A 659 -6.15 7.52 26.52
C PHE A 659 -4.90 6.69 26.77
N THR A 660 -3.83 7.34 27.20
CA THR A 660 -2.57 6.68 27.54
C THR A 660 -2.22 6.94 28.99
N ALA A 661 -1.85 5.91 29.71
CA ALA A 661 -1.32 6.02 31.06
C ALA A 661 -0.03 5.22 31.14
N VAL A 662 1.06 5.88 31.55
CA VAL A 662 2.38 5.26 31.72
C VAL A 662 2.95 5.63 33.09
N SER A 663 3.52 4.65 33.77
CA SER A 663 4.23 4.85 35.02
C SER A 663 5.63 4.27 34.93
N VAL A 664 6.64 5.04 35.27
CA VAL A 664 8.04 4.63 35.37
C VAL A 664 8.55 5.10 36.70
N ARG A 665 8.90 4.19 37.59
CA ARG A 665 9.21 4.51 39.01
C ARG A 665 8.05 5.29 39.62
N GLU A 666 8.35 6.45 40.20
CA GLU A 666 7.37 7.36 40.82
C GLU A 666 6.74 8.33 39.82
N LEU A 667 7.25 8.37 38.58
CA LEU A 667 6.78 9.29 37.56
C LEU A 667 5.59 8.70 36.82
N ARG A 668 4.53 9.47 36.74
CA ARG A 668 3.31 9.09 36.04
C ARG A 668 3.05 10.05 34.89
N SER A 669 2.65 9.50 33.75
CA SER A 669 2.25 10.28 32.59
C SER A 669 0.85 9.87 32.15
N TYR A 670 0.03 10.84 31.87
CA TYR A 670 -1.33 10.67 31.38
C TYR A 670 -1.52 11.54 30.15
N ASP A 671 -2.16 10.98 29.14
CA ASP A 671 -2.59 11.70 27.94
C ASP A 671 -3.99 11.26 27.56
N GLY A 672 -4.85 12.23 27.27
CA GLY A 672 -6.19 12.03 26.72
C GLY A 672 -6.33 12.88 25.48
N THR A 673 -6.48 12.25 24.31
CA THR A 673 -6.59 12.92 23.03
C THR A 673 -7.88 12.52 22.32
N TYR A 674 -8.65 13.50 21.89
CA TYR A 674 -9.76 13.36 20.97
C TYR A 674 -9.36 13.85 19.59
N ILE A 675 -9.67 13.08 18.53
CA ILE A 675 -9.38 13.44 17.14
C ILE A 675 -10.65 13.25 16.30
N ASN A 676 -10.97 14.23 15.49
CA ASN A 676 -12.05 14.19 14.50
C ASN A 676 -11.46 14.16 13.09
N LEU A 677 -11.76 13.09 12.34
CA LEU A 677 -11.32 12.82 10.98
C LEU A 677 -12.47 12.87 9.96
N ALA A 678 -13.66 13.28 10.38
CA ALA A 678 -14.88 13.23 9.54
C ALA A 678 -14.79 14.09 8.28
N LYS A 679 -14.02 15.16 8.31
CA LYS A 679 -13.87 16.13 7.21
C LYS A 679 -12.42 16.29 6.78
N ARG A 680 -12.19 17.02 5.68
CA ARG A 680 -10.86 17.31 5.19
C ARG A 680 -9.98 18.02 6.21
N PHE A 681 -10.52 18.95 6.99
CA PHE A 681 -9.82 19.54 8.13
C PHE A 681 -9.95 18.63 9.35
N HIS A 682 -8.90 17.90 9.65
CA HIS A 682 -8.79 17.09 10.86
C HIS A 682 -8.43 17.98 12.03
N TYR A 683 -9.09 17.80 13.16
CA TYR A 683 -8.76 18.53 14.37
C TYR A 683 -8.80 17.63 15.60
N GLY A 684 -8.03 18.00 16.59
CA GLY A 684 -7.99 17.28 17.86
C GLY A 684 -7.79 18.20 19.06
N LEU A 685 -8.20 17.68 20.21
CA LEU A 685 -7.98 18.27 21.52
C LEU A 685 -7.20 17.25 22.35
N SER A 686 -6.04 17.63 22.85
CA SER A 686 -5.24 16.82 23.76
C SER A 686 -5.15 17.50 25.11
N ALA A 687 -5.29 16.73 26.18
CA ALA A 687 -5.02 17.16 27.55
C ALA A 687 -4.04 16.16 28.18
N PHE A 688 -2.97 16.66 28.72
CA PHE A 688 -1.85 15.82 29.13
C PHE A 688 -1.16 16.30 30.39
N ASP A 689 -0.60 15.35 31.11
CA ASP A 689 0.37 15.53 32.17
C ASP A 689 1.47 14.48 31.98
N THR A 690 2.51 14.86 31.27
CA THR A 690 3.56 13.94 30.82
C THR A 690 4.90 14.35 31.40
N THR A 691 5.65 13.35 31.84
CA THR A 691 7.01 13.54 32.37
C THR A 691 8.01 12.80 31.50
N ARG A 692 9.04 13.50 31.08
CA ARG A 692 10.16 12.95 30.29
C ARG A 692 11.44 13.11 31.09
N PHE A 693 12.35 12.16 30.88
CA PHE A 693 13.73 12.29 31.37
C PHE A 693 14.56 12.95 30.28
N PHE A 694 15.47 13.82 30.69
CA PHE A 694 16.47 14.40 29.82
C PHE A 694 17.79 14.62 30.52
N PHE A 695 18.86 14.77 29.75
CA PHE A 695 20.18 15.05 30.25
C PHE A 695 20.54 16.53 30.03
N VAL A 696 20.89 17.25 31.07
CA VAL A 696 21.10 18.70 31.01
C VAL A 696 22.45 19.07 30.44
N SER A 697 23.44 18.17 30.45
CA SER A 697 24.78 18.48 29.94
C SER A 697 25.57 17.23 29.54
N PRO A 698 26.23 17.25 28.38
CA PRO A 698 27.21 16.22 28.02
C PRO A 698 28.41 16.11 29.00
N LEU A 699 28.77 17.21 29.62
CA LEU A 699 29.82 17.24 30.65
C LEU A 699 29.42 16.51 31.94
N ALA A 700 28.14 16.54 32.31
CA ALA A 700 27.64 15.80 33.46
C ALA A 700 27.66 14.27 33.20
N LEU A 701 27.57 13.83 31.95
CA LEU A 701 27.71 12.42 31.58
C LEU A 701 29.16 11.89 31.63
N GLN A 702 30.14 12.75 31.49
CA GLN A 702 31.58 12.37 31.52
C GLN A 702 32.14 12.22 32.91
N GLN A 703 31.55 12.87 33.91
CA GLN A 703 32.02 12.78 35.29
C GLN A 703 31.27 11.68 36.04
N SER A 704 31.91 10.57 36.31
CA SER A 704 31.38 9.36 36.94
C SER A 704 30.70 9.59 38.30
N PHE A 705 30.81 10.73 38.90
CA PHE A 705 30.20 11.12 40.18
C PHE A 705 28.71 11.44 40.09
N PHE A 706 28.18 11.65 38.89
CA PHE A 706 26.77 12.11 38.64
C PHE A 706 25.87 11.08 37.99
N ARG A 707 26.28 9.83 37.81
CA ARG A 707 25.52 8.83 37.06
C ARG A 707 24.12 8.57 37.61
N GLU A 708 23.91 8.65 38.93
CA GLU A 708 22.60 8.38 39.53
C GLU A 708 21.78 9.63 39.88
N GLY A 709 22.38 10.81 39.99
CA GLY A 709 21.70 12.06 40.38
C GLY A 709 21.55 13.10 39.25
N ALA A 710 22.10 12.84 38.04
CA ALA A 710 22.13 13.80 36.95
C ALA A 710 20.88 13.74 36.05
N PHE A 711 19.89 12.95 36.43
CA PHE A 711 18.61 12.92 35.71
C PHE A 711 17.81 14.18 36.02
N ALA A 712 17.46 14.90 34.97
CA ALA A 712 16.46 15.94 35.01
C ALA A 712 15.13 15.43 34.44
N THR A 713 14.07 15.90 35.03
CA THR A 713 12.73 15.62 34.57
C THR A 713 12.13 16.86 33.93
N GLN A 714 11.40 16.66 32.85
CA GLN A 714 10.66 17.70 32.19
C GLN A 714 9.18 17.31 32.21
N ARG A 715 8.39 17.99 33.03
CA ARG A 715 6.95 17.77 33.16
C ARG A 715 6.20 18.82 32.37
N TYR A 716 5.36 18.34 31.49
CA TYR A 716 4.44 19.13 30.69
C TYR A 716 3.01 18.85 31.15
N THR A 717 2.33 19.85 31.66
CA THR A 717 0.92 19.75 32.04
C THR A 717 0.13 20.78 31.25
N GLY A 718 -0.88 20.38 30.52
CA GLY A 718 -1.61 21.33 29.71
C GLY A 718 -2.66 20.75 28.80
N ALA A 719 -3.11 21.60 27.89
CA ALA A 719 -4.00 21.21 26.82
C ALA A 719 -3.56 21.87 25.51
N SER A 720 -3.77 21.18 24.39
CA SER A 720 -3.46 21.67 23.07
C SER A 720 -4.56 21.34 22.08
N LEU A 721 -4.78 22.27 21.15
CA LEU A 721 -5.57 22.09 19.94
C LEU A 721 -4.60 21.74 18.81
N ILE A 722 -4.92 20.73 18.06
CA ILE A 722 -4.17 20.28 16.87
C ILE A 722 -5.10 20.39 15.67
N GLY A 723 -4.57 20.90 14.56
CA GLY A 723 -5.27 20.94 13.29
C GLY A 723 -4.38 20.41 12.20
N GLN A 724 -4.96 19.66 11.25
CA GLN A 724 -4.26 19.15 10.08
C GLN A 724 -5.14 19.34 8.86
N TYR A 725 -4.62 20.01 7.85
CA TYR A 725 -5.29 20.20 6.57
C TYR A 725 -4.49 19.57 5.44
N PRO A 726 -4.85 18.35 4.97
CA PRO A 726 -4.23 17.73 3.82
C PRO A 726 -4.49 18.57 2.55
N LEU A 727 -3.44 19.05 1.91
CA LEU A 727 -3.52 19.70 0.60
C LEU A 727 -3.72 18.65 -0.49
N ASP A 728 -2.97 17.57 -0.39
CA ASP A 728 -3.04 16.38 -1.23
C ASP A 728 -2.46 15.16 -0.45
N LYS A 729 -2.33 14.02 -1.09
CA LYS A 729 -1.74 12.80 -0.52
C LYS A 729 -0.35 13.02 0.10
N PHE A 730 0.42 13.96 -0.46
CA PHE A 730 1.82 14.16 -0.10
C PHE A 730 2.07 15.36 0.80
N ARG A 731 1.19 16.38 0.78
CA ARG A 731 1.41 17.66 1.46
C ARG A 731 0.27 18.00 2.40
N ARG A 732 0.61 18.58 3.56
CA ARG A 732 -0.34 19.08 4.54
C ARG A 732 0.16 20.30 5.28
N LEU A 733 -0.76 21.08 5.78
CA LEU A 733 -0.53 22.09 6.80
C LEU A 733 -0.90 21.50 8.16
N GLU A 734 -0.02 21.69 9.12
CA GLU A 734 -0.27 21.34 10.52
C GLU A 734 -0.36 22.64 11.34
N LEU A 735 -1.33 22.70 12.22
CA LEU A 735 -1.60 23.83 13.11
C LEU A 735 -1.58 23.31 14.54
N ASN A 736 -1.01 24.08 15.45
CA ASN A 736 -1.13 23.81 16.87
C ASN A 736 -1.35 25.09 17.66
N ALA A 737 -2.10 24.99 18.76
CA ALA A 737 -2.23 26.04 19.76
C ALA A 737 -2.47 25.40 21.11
N GLY A 738 -1.90 25.95 22.19
CA GLY A 738 -2.04 25.33 23.49
C GLY A 738 -1.71 26.25 24.65
N VAL A 739 -2.02 25.74 25.84
CA VAL A 739 -1.57 26.30 27.10
C VAL A 739 -0.84 25.19 27.84
N ILE A 740 0.45 25.34 28.03
CA ILE A 740 1.32 24.29 28.55
C ILE A 740 2.17 24.85 29.70
N ARG A 741 2.02 24.28 30.87
CA ARG A 741 2.94 24.50 31.98
C ARG A 741 4.13 23.58 31.82
N VAL A 742 5.29 24.18 31.79
CA VAL A 742 6.59 23.48 31.75
C VAL A 742 7.19 23.55 33.12
N ASP A 743 7.59 22.43 33.67
CA ASP A 743 8.31 22.33 34.94
C ASP A 743 9.50 21.37 34.76
N GLU A 744 10.67 21.96 34.65
CA GLU A 744 11.93 21.23 34.52
C GLU A 744 12.68 21.26 35.85
N ALA A 745 13.07 20.10 36.33
CA ALA A 745 13.77 19.98 37.60
C ALA A 745 14.75 18.81 37.59
N PHE A 746 15.85 18.94 38.32
CA PHE A 746 16.64 17.77 38.66
C PHE A 746 15.89 16.89 39.66
N GLU A 747 16.05 15.58 39.54
CA GLU A 747 15.52 14.62 40.52
C GLU A 747 16.14 14.88 41.93
N ASN A 748 17.42 15.29 41.96
CA ASN A 748 18.09 15.67 43.17
C ASN A 748 18.28 17.20 43.26
N PRO A 749 17.66 17.90 44.23
CA PRO A 749 17.78 19.35 44.41
C PRO A 749 19.21 19.86 44.68
N GLU A 750 20.07 19.05 45.28
CA GLU A 750 21.48 19.42 45.51
C GLU A 750 22.27 19.49 44.20
N VAL A 751 21.94 18.57 43.26
CA VAL A 751 22.51 18.60 41.91
C VAL A 751 22.03 19.83 41.16
N GLU A 752 20.76 20.21 41.31
CA GLU A 752 20.21 21.44 40.72
C GLU A 752 20.98 22.67 41.22
N ALA A 753 21.18 22.78 42.52
CA ALA A 753 21.91 23.90 43.13
C ALA A 753 23.36 24.00 42.61
N LEU A 754 24.06 22.87 42.54
CA LEU A 754 25.43 22.80 42.01
C LEU A 754 25.50 23.18 40.53
N VAL A 755 24.59 22.70 39.71
CA VAL A 755 24.50 23.03 38.27
C VAL A 755 24.21 24.52 38.08
N ARG A 756 23.31 25.08 38.83
CA ARG A 756 23.01 26.54 38.85
C ARG A 756 24.22 27.37 39.20
N GLN A 757 24.89 27.04 40.30
CA GLN A 757 26.13 27.72 40.73
C GLN A 757 27.23 27.64 39.67
N ARG A 758 27.34 26.48 39.00
CA ARG A 758 28.33 26.27 37.94
C ARG A 758 28.01 27.08 36.69
N ALA A 759 26.73 27.15 36.30
CA ALA A 759 26.30 27.96 35.19
C ALA A 759 26.57 29.46 35.42
N GLU A 760 26.30 29.95 36.61
CA GLU A 760 26.61 31.32 37.02
C GLU A 760 28.14 31.58 36.97
N GLN A 761 28.98 30.67 37.51
CA GLN A 761 30.45 30.78 37.47
C GLN A 761 31.02 30.83 36.04
N LEU A 762 30.41 30.10 35.13
CA LEU A 762 30.85 30.02 33.72
C LEU A 762 30.20 31.07 32.81
N GLY A 763 29.28 31.88 33.35
CA GLY A 763 28.56 32.89 32.58
C GLY A 763 27.66 32.28 31.48
N VAL A 764 27.28 31.01 31.61
CA VAL A 764 26.38 30.31 30.68
C VAL A 764 24.96 30.34 31.20
N PRO A 765 23.95 30.38 30.30
CA PRO A 765 22.55 30.35 30.70
C PRO A 765 22.21 29.10 31.50
N TYR A 766 21.39 29.24 32.54
CA TYR A 766 20.79 28.11 33.22
C TYR A 766 19.60 27.62 32.44
N PHE A 767 19.57 26.33 32.10
CA PHE A 767 18.69 25.80 31.05
C PHE A 767 17.36 25.19 31.54
N LEU A 768 17.07 25.20 32.84
CA LEU A 768 15.82 24.69 33.35
C LEU A 768 14.70 25.73 33.23
N HIS A 769 13.64 25.30 32.58
CA HIS A 769 12.46 26.13 32.31
C HIS A 769 11.35 25.85 33.33
N LYS A 770 10.80 26.91 33.92
CA LYS A 770 9.60 26.84 34.76
C LYS A 770 8.67 27.99 34.42
N GLY A 771 7.46 27.64 33.98
CA GLY A 771 6.45 28.62 33.62
C GLY A 771 5.43 28.13 32.68
N THR A 772 4.55 29.01 32.25
CA THR A 772 3.51 28.68 31.29
C THR A 772 3.88 29.26 29.93
N VAL A 773 3.78 28.43 28.89
CA VAL A 773 3.91 28.83 27.49
C VAL A 773 2.54 28.71 26.79
N VAL A 774 2.30 29.61 25.86
CA VAL A 774 1.08 29.61 25.02
C VAL A 774 1.51 29.46 23.56
N PRO A 775 1.97 28.26 23.14
CA PRO A 775 2.50 28.07 21.81
C PRO A 775 1.37 28.11 20.78
N MET A 776 1.63 28.79 19.66
CA MET A 776 0.85 28.79 18.45
C MET A 776 1.81 28.48 17.29
N GLY A 777 1.55 27.45 16.53
CA GLY A 777 2.47 26.99 15.50
C GLY A 777 1.77 26.64 14.21
N VAL A 778 2.54 26.71 13.13
CA VAL A 778 2.19 26.24 11.79
C VAL A 778 3.37 25.49 11.21
N SER A 779 3.10 24.34 10.58
CA SER A 779 4.10 23.57 9.86
C SER A 779 3.59 23.17 8.48
N LEU A 780 4.47 23.24 7.49
CA LEU A 780 4.25 22.69 6.16
C LEU A 780 5.02 21.38 6.05
N VAL A 781 4.30 20.28 5.86
CA VAL A 781 4.86 18.94 5.77
C VAL A 781 4.64 18.36 4.38
N SER A 782 5.66 17.70 3.85
CA SER A 782 5.59 16.96 2.58
C SER A 782 6.26 15.61 2.71
N GLU A 783 5.66 14.57 2.12
CA GLU A 783 6.18 13.21 2.13
C GLU A 783 5.92 12.51 0.79
N THR A 784 6.91 12.52 -0.12
CA THR A 784 6.82 11.86 -1.43
C THR A 784 7.67 10.59 -1.51
N THR A 785 8.32 10.19 -0.39
CA THR A 785 9.25 9.08 -0.39
C THR A 785 8.59 7.75 -0.74
N ARG A 786 9.36 6.95 -1.48
CA ARG A 786 9.09 5.53 -1.72
C ARG A 786 10.02 4.73 -0.81
N PHE A 787 9.45 3.83 -0.04
CA PHE A 787 10.17 3.00 0.92
C PHE A 787 10.44 1.61 0.37
N ARG A 788 11.55 1.04 0.78
CA ARG A 788 11.89 -0.37 0.69
C ARG A 788 12.34 -0.89 2.04
N GLU A 789 12.81 -2.13 2.09
CA GLU A 789 13.11 -2.88 3.31
C GLU A 789 13.94 -2.06 4.32
N PHE A 790 14.98 -1.33 3.88
CA PHE A 790 15.87 -0.55 4.76
C PHE A 790 15.46 0.90 4.99
N GLY A 791 14.51 1.43 4.22
CA GLY A 791 14.12 2.83 4.30
C GLY A 791 13.86 3.46 2.94
N PRO A 792 14.00 4.80 2.81
CA PRO A 792 13.69 5.52 1.57
C PRO A 792 14.57 5.10 0.39
N LEU A 793 13.94 4.86 -0.76
CA LEU A 793 14.58 4.55 -2.03
C LEU A 793 14.66 5.78 -2.97
N SER A 794 13.61 6.59 -2.98
CA SER A 794 13.50 7.78 -3.84
C SER A 794 12.51 8.78 -3.27
N GLY A 795 12.46 10.00 -3.83
CA GLY A 795 11.53 11.03 -3.42
C GLY A 795 12.17 12.11 -2.55
N HIS A 796 11.34 12.84 -1.85
CA HIS A 796 11.76 13.85 -0.87
C HIS A 796 10.77 13.93 0.28
N THR A 797 11.25 14.37 1.43
CA THR A 797 10.39 14.70 2.56
C THR A 797 10.90 15.97 3.23
N TYR A 798 10.00 16.79 3.73
CA TYR A 798 10.35 17.94 4.54
C TYR A 798 9.26 18.30 5.55
N SER A 799 9.70 18.90 6.66
CA SER A 799 8.86 19.59 7.63
C SER A 799 9.45 20.97 7.89
N LEU A 800 8.67 22.01 7.66
CA LEU A 800 9.08 23.40 7.89
C LEU A 800 8.09 24.02 8.86
N GLY A 801 8.52 24.27 10.09
CA GLY A 801 7.70 24.73 11.20
C GLY A 801 8.11 26.09 11.74
N ALA A 802 7.11 26.88 12.12
CA ALA A 802 7.27 28.08 12.89
C ALA A 802 6.31 28.07 14.08
N GLN A 803 6.80 28.36 15.28
CA GLN A 803 6.00 28.40 16.50
C GLN A 803 6.28 29.71 17.23
N TYR A 804 5.24 30.34 17.74
CA TYR A 804 5.30 31.55 18.52
C TYR A 804 4.52 31.39 19.82
N SER A 805 5.12 31.78 20.94
CA SER A 805 4.47 31.89 22.25
C SER A 805 4.63 33.33 22.74
N PRO A 806 3.54 34.09 22.85
CA PRO A 806 3.60 35.47 23.32
C PRO A 806 3.81 35.54 24.83
N SER A 807 4.38 36.68 25.29
CA SER A 807 4.47 37.01 26.74
C SER A 807 3.30 37.92 27.11
N PHE A 808 2.39 37.39 27.89
CA PHE A 808 1.38 38.19 28.61
C PHE A 808 1.09 37.61 30.00
N GLY A 809 0.96 38.51 31.00
CA GLY A 809 0.60 38.06 32.33
C GLY A 809 1.59 37.09 32.99
N GLY A 810 2.86 37.10 32.60
CA GLY A 810 3.89 36.23 33.15
C GLY A 810 4.09 34.91 32.42
N THR A 811 3.51 34.76 31.20
CA THR A 811 3.83 33.64 30.33
C THR A 811 5.19 33.82 29.66
N LEU A 812 5.86 32.71 29.32
CA LEU A 812 7.18 32.70 28.72
C LEU A 812 7.11 32.98 27.21
N SER A 813 7.82 34.03 26.77
CA SER A 813 7.91 34.32 25.34
C SER A 813 8.89 33.40 24.64
N ARG A 814 8.49 32.92 23.44
CA ARG A 814 9.31 32.03 22.62
C ARG A 814 8.98 32.14 21.14
N THR A 815 9.99 32.16 20.31
CA THR A 815 9.81 31.97 18.86
C THR A 815 10.75 30.88 18.40
N THR A 816 10.22 29.81 17.83
CA THR A 816 10.96 28.65 17.34
C THR A 816 10.74 28.46 15.85
N LEU A 817 11.83 28.32 15.09
CA LEU A 817 11.85 27.90 13.70
C LEU A 817 12.58 26.57 13.62
N ASP A 818 11.97 25.60 12.96
CA ASP A 818 12.53 24.26 12.77
C ASP A 818 12.30 23.80 11.33
N GLY A 819 13.32 23.22 10.70
CA GLY A 819 13.24 22.75 9.32
C GLY A 819 14.08 21.52 9.09
N ASP A 820 13.44 20.40 8.73
CA ASP A 820 14.08 19.14 8.32
C ASP A 820 13.73 18.89 6.86
N VAL A 821 14.75 18.81 6.00
CA VAL A 821 14.60 18.59 4.55
C VAL A 821 15.46 17.40 4.15
N ARG A 822 14.85 16.41 3.48
CA ARG A 822 15.53 15.19 3.04
C ARG A 822 15.23 14.93 1.56
N LYS A 823 16.23 14.50 0.81
CA LYS A 823 16.10 14.15 -0.60
C LYS A 823 16.82 12.84 -0.88
N TYR A 824 16.18 11.98 -1.67
CA TYR A 824 16.65 10.65 -2.01
C TYR A 824 16.74 10.53 -3.53
N PHE A 825 17.96 10.32 -4.03
CA PHE A 825 18.24 10.15 -5.45
C PHE A 825 18.54 8.67 -5.71
N ARG A 826 17.63 8.00 -6.38
CA ARG A 826 17.82 6.61 -6.78
C ARG A 826 18.89 6.52 -7.87
N ILE A 827 19.84 5.60 -7.71
CA ILE A 827 20.92 5.34 -8.66
C ILE A 827 20.81 3.87 -9.08
N GLY A 828 20.46 3.64 -10.36
CA GLY A 828 20.21 2.29 -10.85
C GLY A 828 19.03 1.60 -10.20
N GLY A 829 19.14 0.32 -9.87
CA GLY A 829 18.06 -0.52 -9.31
C GLY A 829 17.74 -0.19 -7.85
N SER A 830 18.73 -0.27 -6.96
CA SER A 830 18.52 -0.21 -5.49
C SER A 830 19.54 0.64 -4.72
N ALA A 831 20.51 1.27 -5.43
CA ALA A 831 21.39 2.23 -4.78
C ALA A 831 20.72 3.60 -4.64
N VAL A 832 21.07 4.32 -3.58
CA VAL A 832 20.48 5.62 -3.22
C VAL A 832 21.57 6.59 -2.77
N PHE A 833 21.52 7.82 -3.28
CA PHE A 833 22.22 8.94 -2.67
C PHE A 833 21.21 9.75 -1.85
N ALA A 834 21.35 9.69 -0.53
CA ALA A 834 20.47 10.33 0.43
C ALA A 834 21.12 11.58 1.01
N THR A 835 20.36 12.67 1.12
CA THR A 835 20.80 13.91 1.75
C THR A 835 19.76 14.37 2.78
N ARG A 836 20.23 14.94 3.89
CA ARG A 836 19.41 15.56 4.94
C ARG A 836 20.03 16.88 5.39
N LEU A 837 19.19 17.88 5.57
CA LEU A 837 19.52 19.13 6.21
C LEU A 837 18.48 19.42 7.29
N HIS A 838 18.90 19.55 8.54
CA HIS A 838 18.06 19.98 9.64
C HIS A 838 18.64 21.27 10.23
N GLY A 839 17.81 22.29 10.33
CA GLY A 839 18.17 23.58 10.91
C GLY A 839 17.14 24.05 11.92
N PHE A 840 17.57 24.66 13.01
CA PHE A 840 16.68 25.13 14.06
C PHE A 840 17.16 26.44 14.66
N ARG A 841 16.20 27.22 15.14
CA ARG A 841 16.47 28.45 15.88
C ARG A 841 15.30 28.73 16.84
N SER A 842 15.66 28.95 18.15
CA SER A 842 14.69 29.39 19.14
C SER A 842 15.17 30.64 19.84
N THR A 843 14.27 31.59 20.02
CA THR A 843 14.57 32.90 20.65
C THR A 843 13.42 33.29 21.60
N GLY A 844 13.63 34.25 22.47
CA GLY A 844 12.64 34.73 23.46
C GLY A 844 13.23 34.75 24.84
N ASP A 845 12.38 34.89 25.86
CA ASP A 845 12.81 34.92 27.30
C ASP A 845 13.28 33.53 27.74
N GLN A 846 12.64 32.49 27.18
CA GLN A 846 12.95 31.10 27.50
C GLN A 846 12.96 30.27 26.20
N PRO A 847 14.03 30.33 25.39
CA PRO A 847 14.12 29.61 24.13
C PRO A 847 14.17 28.09 24.34
N ASP A 848 13.65 27.32 23.38
CA ASP A 848 13.81 25.87 23.33
C ASP A 848 15.30 25.50 23.17
N VAL A 849 15.68 24.38 23.75
CA VAL A 849 16.99 23.77 23.58
C VAL A 849 16.84 22.53 22.69
N PHE A 850 17.62 22.52 21.64
CA PHE A 850 17.69 21.38 20.72
C PHE A 850 18.91 20.57 21.02
N TYR A 851 18.77 19.26 20.97
CA TYR A 851 19.83 18.29 21.18
C TYR A 851 19.94 17.42 19.95
N PHE A 852 21.14 17.18 19.47
CA PHE A 852 21.39 16.23 18.42
C PHE A 852 22.75 15.54 18.57
N GLY A 853 22.98 14.54 17.74
CA GLY A 853 24.14 13.65 17.73
C GLY A 853 23.68 12.19 17.75
N GLY A 854 24.57 11.31 17.37
CA GLY A 854 24.23 9.89 17.24
C GLY A 854 24.01 9.46 15.80
N ASN A 855 23.62 8.23 15.65
CA ASN A 855 23.78 7.47 14.40
C ASN A 855 22.96 7.96 13.20
N MET A 856 21.89 8.73 13.42
CA MET A 856 21.02 9.22 12.36
C MET A 856 21.11 10.74 12.15
N GLU A 857 21.85 11.43 13.02
CA GLU A 857 21.99 12.88 13.00
C GLU A 857 23.42 13.28 12.66
N LEU A 858 24.39 12.94 13.50
CA LEU A 858 25.81 13.11 13.20
C LEU A 858 26.56 11.87 13.67
N ARG A 859 26.76 10.90 12.79
CA ARG A 859 27.36 9.59 13.09
C ARG A 859 28.78 9.77 13.64
N GLY A 860 29.18 8.88 14.55
CA GLY A 860 30.46 8.94 15.18
C GLY A 860 30.55 9.87 16.41
N TYR A 861 29.57 10.71 16.65
CA TYR A 861 29.40 11.45 17.90
C TYR A 861 28.35 10.77 18.80
N PRO A 862 28.50 10.83 20.13
CA PRO A 862 27.49 10.31 21.04
C PRO A 862 26.13 10.98 20.86
N TYR A 863 25.07 10.32 21.30
CA TYR A 863 23.76 10.94 21.38
C TYR A 863 23.78 12.18 22.26
N PHE A 864 23.07 13.22 21.84
CA PHE A 864 22.99 14.51 22.56
C PHE A 864 24.33 15.21 22.76
N SER A 865 25.32 14.94 21.91
CA SER A 865 26.63 15.61 21.97
C SER A 865 26.58 17.10 21.72
N PHE A 866 25.56 17.53 20.98
CA PHE A 866 25.37 18.93 20.61
C PHE A 866 24.09 19.44 21.24
N ALA A 867 24.18 20.61 21.86
CA ALA A 867 23.04 21.29 22.48
C ALA A 867 23.12 22.80 22.17
N GLY A 868 21.99 23.42 21.91
CA GLY A 868 21.90 24.84 21.66
C GLY A 868 20.47 25.29 21.35
N ASN A 869 20.23 26.58 21.33
CA ASN A 869 18.97 27.13 20.84
C ASN A 869 19.01 27.59 19.38
N GLN A 870 20.16 27.45 18.73
CA GLN A 870 20.32 27.59 17.29
C GLN A 870 21.43 26.65 16.81
N GLY A 871 21.25 26.11 15.59
CA GLY A 871 22.19 25.18 15.00
C GLY A 871 21.64 24.48 13.76
N PHE A 872 22.46 23.60 13.24
CA PHE A 872 22.07 22.74 12.11
C PHE A 872 22.96 21.50 12.06
N TYR A 873 22.49 20.50 11.31
CA TYR A 873 23.33 19.43 10.80
C TYR A 873 22.91 19.06 9.38
N ALA A 874 23.89 18.57 8.61
CA ALA A 874 23.70 18.10 7.24
C ALA A 874 24.38 16.75 7.07
N ASN A 875 23.72 15.82 6.39
CA ASN A 875 24.19 14.47 6.10
C ASN A 875 24.12 14.19 4.60
N ALA A 876 25.09 13.43 4.11
CA ALA A 876 25.09 12.85 2.79
C ALA A 876 25.48 11.38 2.90
N GLU A 877 24.72 10.47 2.29
CA GLU A 877 24.94 9.04 2.34
C GLU A 877 24.79 8.42 0.96
N PHE A 878 25.74 7.56 0.59
CA PHE A 878 25.60 6.69 -0.56
C PHE A 878 25.36 5.27 -0.07
N ARG A 879 24.16 4.75 -0.31
CA ARG A 879 23.66 3.45 0.11
C ARG A 879 23.59 2.54 -1.10
N PHE A 880 24.21 1.37 -1.05
CA PHE A 880 24.29 0.47 -2.20
C PHE A 880 24.13 -1.00 -1.79
N PRO A 881 23.48 -1.84 -2.63
CA PRO A 881 23.33 -3.25 -2.35
C PRO A 881 24.67 -3.97 -2.42
N LEU A 882 24.91 -4.87 -1.48
CA LEU A 882 26.05 -5.79 -1.47
C LEU A 882 25.59 -7.21 -1.79
N ILE A 883 24.49 -7.64 -1.18
CA ILE A 883 23.87 -8.94 -1.38
C ILE A 883 22.36 -8.72 -1.40
N ASP A 884 21.70 -9.09 -2.48
CA ASP A 884 20.25 -8.99 -2.56
C ASP A 884 19.57 -10.14 -1.78
N LEU A 885 20.02 -11.36 -1.98
CA LEU A 885 19.56 -12.56 -1.28
C LEU A 885 20.64 -13.64 -1.34
N MET A 886 20.89 -14.32 -0.22
CA MET A 886 21.85 -15.42 -0.16
C MET A 886 21.27 -16.62 0.59
N LYS A 887 21.22 -17.77 -0.07
CA LYS A 887 20.88 -19.02 0.61
C LYS A 887 22.09 -19.52 1.40
N THR A 888 21.92 -19.74 2.70
CA THR A 888 22.96 -20.27 3.56
C THR A 888 22.49 -21.58 4.23
N PRO A 889 23.41 -22.40 4.76
CA PRO A 889 23.01 -23.59 5.52
C PRO A 889 22.15 -23.31 6.75
N LEU A 890 22.18 -22.06 7.26
CA LEU A 890 21.40 -21.61 8.42
C LEU A 890 20.05 -20.95 8.05
N GLY A 891 19.75 -20.85 6.74
CA GLY A 891 18.57 -20.19 6.23
C GLY A 891 18.88 -19.15 5.13
N ILE A 892 17.89 -18.38 4.79
CA ILE A 892 18.02 -17.29 3.81
C ILE A 892 18.55 -16.06 4.54
N LEU A 893 19.73 -15.56 4.14
CA LEU A 893 20.22 -14.25 4.52
C LEU A 893 19.53 -13.23 3.60
N GLY A 894 18.74 -12.32 4.19
CA GLY A 894 18.06 -11.24 3.48
C GLY A 894 19.03 -10.20 2.91
N PRO A 895 18.55 -9.09 2.35
CA PRO A 895 19.42 -8.13 1.69
C PRO A 895 20.46 -7.56 2.67
N VAL A 896 21.69 -7.42 2.16
CA VAL A 896 22.82 -6.77 2.87
C VAL A 896 23.19 -5.53 2.08
N ARG A 897 23.30 -4.38 2.74
CA ARG A 897 23.57 -3.09 2.13
C ARG A 897 24.82 -2.44 2.74
N GLY A 898 25.65 -1.85 1.89
CA GLY A 898 26.75 -0.98 2.30
C GLY A 898 26.31 0.49 2.30
N THR A 899 26.91 1.28 3.18
CA THR A 899 26.69 2.72 3.25
C THR A 899 28.03 3.45 3.36
N LEU A 900 28.23 4.48 2.53
CA LEU A 900 29.28 5.49 2.69
C LEU A 900 28.58 6.76 3.18
N TYR A 901 29.06 7.36 4.25
CA TYR A 901 28.39 8.52 4.80
C TYR A 901 29.34 9.62 5.24
N GLY A 902 28.85 10.85 5.25
CA GLY A 902 29.47 12.01 5.82
C GLY A 902 28.44 12.96 6.39
N GLY A 903 28.81 13.59 7.50
CA GLY A 903 27.97 14.55 8.18
C GLY A 903 28.74 15.72 8.73
N ILE A 904 28.08 16.88 8.84
CA ILE A 904 28.62 18.11 9.38
C ILE A 904 27.52 18.86 10.13
N GLY A 905 27.88 19.53 11.25
CA GLY A 905 26.90 20.29 12.00
C GLY A 905 27.51 20.96 13.23
N GLY A 906 26.66 21.67 13.96
CA GLY A 906 26.97 22.31 15.21
C GLY A 906 25.79 23.05 15.81
N ALA A 907 25.82 23.26 17.10
CA ALA A 907 24.82 24.02 17.83
C ALA A 907 25.47 24.90 18.86
N HIS A 908 24.83 26.00 19.24
CA HIS A 908 25.28 26.95 20.23
C HIS A 908 24.07 27.66 20.87
N PHE A 909 24.36 28.29 22.00
CA PHE A 909 23.40 29.17 22.65
C PHE A 909 23.59 30.63 22.21
N LYS A 910 22.49 31.37 22.12
CA LYS A 910 22.54 32.80 21.83
C LYS A 910 23.39 33.54 22.87
N GLY A 911 24.41 34.27 22.42
CA GLY A 911 25.34 35.02 23.28
C GLY A 911 26.69 34.33 23.51
N GLU A 912 26.80 33.03 23.15
CA GLU A 912 28.09 32.36 23.10
C GLU A 912 28.95 32.87 21.94
N GLN A 913 30.28 32.94 22.18
CA GLN A 913 31.22 33.13 21.09
C GLN A 913 31.33 31.82 20.30
N TRP A 914 30.68 31.76 19.18
CA TRP A 914 30.66 30.58 18.33
C TRP A 914 31.17 30.89 16.93
N ASN A 915 32.16 30.11 16.51
CA ASN A 915 32.76 30.20 15.17
C ASN A 915 32.72 28.82 14.51
N PHE A 916 31.89 28.63 13.50
CA PHE A 916 31.78 27.36 12.82
C PHE A 916 33.09 26.87 12.23
N SER A 917 33.81 27.75 11.55
CA SER A 917 35.12 27.49 10.93
C SER A 917 36.01 28.74 10.95
N THR A 918 37.32 28.53 10.83
CA THR A 918 38.28 29.63 10.74
C THR A 918 39.45 29.24 9.83
N SER A 919 40.18 30.22 9.34
CA SER A 919 41.53 30.06 8.73
C SER A 919 42.61 30.61 9.61
N ASP A 920 42.26 31.11 10.80
CA ASP A 920 43.19 31.70 11.76
C ASP A 920 43.85 30.62 12.64
N PRO A 921 45.17 30.41 12.55
CA PRO A 921 45.86 29.41 13.37
C PRO A 921 45.87 29.70 14.87
N GLY A 922 45.62 30.94 15.29
CA GLY A 922 45.56 31.33 16.71
C GLY A 922 44.29 30.86 17.45
N ARG A 923 43.28 30.34 16.72
CA ARG A 923 42.03 29.80 17.30
C ARG A 923 41.98 28.28 17.21
N SER A 924 43.01 27.61 17.62
CA SER A 924 43.00 26.15 17.69
C SER A 924 42.31 25.61 18.92
N TYR A 925 41.88 24.36 18.89
CA TYR A 925 41.31 23.61 20.02
C TYR A 925 42.32 23.39 21.13
N VAL A 926 42.57 24.35 21.99
CA VAL A 926 43.54 24.25 23.11
C VAL A 926 43.25 23.10 24.06
N ASN A 927 42.03 22.52 24.01
CA ASN A 927 41.60 21.41 24.84
C ASN A 927 40.68 20.39 24.14
N ASP A 928 40.72 20.27 22.80
CA ASP A 928 39.92 19.24 22.12
C ASP A 928 40.66 17.88 22.23
N PRO A 929 40.05 16.88 22.89
CA PRO A 929 40.68 15.57 23.08
C PRO A 929 40.88 14.78 21.78
N VAL A 930 40.24 15.22 20.68
CA VAL A 930 40.26 14.55 19.38
C VAL A 930 41.31 15.12 18.44
N PHE A 931 41.55 16.44 18.47
CA PHE A 931 42.36 17.13 17.44
C PHE A 931 43.60 17.84 18.01
N GLY A 932 43.79 18.00 19.27
CA GLY A 932 44.96 18.29 20.15
C GLY A 932 46.02 19.32 19.75
N GLU A 933 46.19 19.69 18.49
CA GLU A 933 47.23 20.61 18.02
C GLU A 933 46.69 21.72 17.10
N PRO A 934 47.34 22.91 17.11
CA PRO A 934 46.99 24.02 16.22
C PRO A 934 47.15 23.64 14.75
N VAL A 935 46.13 23.95 13.94
CA VAL A 935 46.11 23.63 12.52
C VAL A 935 46.07 24.91 11.71
N GLU A 936 46.96 25.05 10.75
CA GLU A 936 46.97 26.17 9.81
C GLU A 936 45.99 25.94 8.65
N GLY A 937 45.37 27.01 8.19
CA GLY A 937 44.43 26.98 7.08
C GLY A 937 42.97 26.70 7.51
N PHE A 938 42.04 26.57 6.54
CA PHE A 938 40.64 26.39 6.83
C PHE A 938 40.34 25.09 7.59
N HIS A 939 39.68 25.20 8.72
CA HIS A 939 39.21 24.07 9.55
C HIS A 939 37.98 24.46 10.37
N LEU A 940 37.23 23.43 10.85
CA LEU A 940 36.13 23.63 11.79
C LEU A 940 36.65 23.95 13.18
N VAL A 941 36.01 24.88 13.87
CA VAL A 941 36.32 25.26 15.25
C VAL A 941 35.26 24.72 16.19
N ASP A 942 34.06 25.31 16.17
CA ASP A 942 32.92 24.86 16.95
C ASP A 942 32.01 23.94 16.11
N GLY A 943 32.17 23.96 14.79
CA GLY A 943 31.56 22.95 13.89
C GLY A 943 32.23 21.59 14.06
N ARG A 944 31.47 20.54 13.77
CA ARG A 944 31.94 19.16 13.83
C ARG A 944 31.55 18.43 12.56
N ALA A 945 32.40 17.51 12.13
CA ALA A 945 32.18 16.67 11.00
C ALA A 945 32.63 15.23 11.27
N SER A 946 32.04 14.31 10.56
CA SER A 946 32.44 12.90 10.57
C SER A 946 32.19 12.27 9.21
N PHE A 947 32.89 11.17 8.94
CA PHE A 947 32.64 10.32 7.79
C PHE A 947 32.92 8.86 8.14
N GLY A 948 32.42 7.95 7.36
CA GLY A 948 32.60 6.54 7.62
C GLY A 948 31.96 5.61 6.63
N ILE A 949 32.01 4.34 6.98
CA ILE A 949 31.40 3.25 6.24
C ILE A 949 30.45 2.49 7.15
N GLY A 950 29.38 1.96 6.61
CA GLY A 950 28.39 1.16 7.32
C GLY A 950 28.02 -0.11 6.59
N LEU A 951 27.62 -1.11 7.36
CA LEU A 951 27.02 -2.35 6.88
C LEU A 951 25.64 -2.52 7.51
N GLN A 952 24.65 -2.88 6.72
CA GLN A 952 23.28 -3.01 7.16
C GLN A 952 22.69 -4.34 6.70
N PHE A 953 21.94 -5.01 7.55
CA PHE A 953 21.15 -6.20 7.18
C PHE A 953 19.95 -6.38 8.12
N PHE A 954 18.96 -7.16 7.65
CA PHE A 954 17.79 -7.49 8.47
C PHE A 954 18.03 -8.75 9.31
N PHE A 955 17.64 -8.66 10.56
CA PHE A 955 17.59 -9.81 11.45
C PHE A 955 16.30 -9.78 12.27
N LEU A 956 15.51 -10.85 12.20
CA LEU A 956 14.20 -10.96 12.85
C LEU A 956 13.25 -9.77 12.57
N GLY A 957 13.27 -9.25 11.34
CA GLY A 957 12.43 -8.11 10.96
C GLY A 957 12.96 -6.73 11.34
N TYR A 958 14.12 -6.65 12.02
CA TYR A 958 14.74 -5.39 12.42
C TYR A 958 15.98 -5.07 11.57
N PRO A 959 16.12 -3.83 11.07
CA PRO A 959 17.34 -3.41 10.40
C PRO A 959 18.45 -3.16 11.42
N LEU A 960 19.53 -3.91 11.28
CA LEU A 960 20.74 -3.80 12.10
C LEU A 960 21.82 -3.02 11.33
N HIS A 961 22.49 -2.12 12.01
CA HIS A 961 23.54 -1.27 11.46
C HIS A 961 24.86 -1.45 12.22
N PHE A 962 25.93 -1.54 11.47
CA PHE A 962 27.31 -1.61 11.96
C PHE A 962 28.10 -0.50 11.27
N ASP A 963 28.45 0.54 12.02
CA ASP A 963 29.07 1.74 11.49
C ASP A 963 30.50 1.93 12.03
N TRP A 964 31.41 2.28 11.16
CA TRP A 964 32.80 2.65 11.47
C TRP A 964 33.01 4.09 11.05
N SER A 965 33.12 4.98 12.04
CA SER A 965 33.20 6.43 11.88
C SER A 965 34.60 6.98 12.22
N LYS A 966 35.00 7.99 11.48
CA LYS A 966 36.11 8.88 11.83
C LYS A 966 35.61 10.31 11.97
N LEU A 967 36.10 10.99 13.01
CA LEU A 967 35.83 12.39 13.24
C LEU A 967 36.83 13.26 12.47
N THR A 968 36.40 14.42 11.99
CA THR A 968 37.27 15.36 11.27
C THR A 968 36.85 16.80 11.52
N ASP A 969 37.78 17.70 11.49
CA ASP A 969 37.59 19.16 11.41
C ASP A 969 37.72 19.70 9.98
N LEU A 970 37.68 18.81 8.95
CA LEU A 970 37.92 19.03 7.52
C LEU A 970 39.39 19.20 7.15
N LYS A 971 40.30 19.29 8.11
CA LYS A 971 41.73 19.38 7.91
C LYS A 971 42.47 18.17 8.50
N VAL A 972 42.15 17.86 9.75
CA VAL A 972 42.70 16.73 10.50
C VAL A 972 41.60 15.67 10.68
N THR A 973 41.99 14.41 10.66
CA THR A 973 41.09 13.28 10.91
C THR A 973 41.56 12.52 12.15
N SER A 974 40.67 12.12 13.00
CA SER A 974 40.95 11.36 14.22
C SER A 974 41.66 10.05 13.89
N ASN A 975 42.68 9.71 14.68
CA ASN A 975 43.42 8.45 14.58
C ASN A 975 42.51 7.27 14.92
N ASN A 976 41.61 7.42 15.90
CA ASN A 976 40.71 6.40 16.36
C ASN A 976 39.52 6.26 15.43
N THR A 977 39.18 5.02 15.08
CA THR A 977 37.92 4.69 14.41
C THR A 977 36.91 4.29 15.48
N ARG A 978 35.78 4.95 15.49
CA ARG A 978 34.67 4.60 16.38
C ARG A 978 33.80 3.57 15.72
N PHE A 979 33.45 2.52 16.46
CA PHE A 979 32.47 1.52 16.07
C PHE A 979 31.16 1.76 16.80
N ASP A 980 30.05 1.84 16.06
CA ASP A 980 28.73 1.98 16.62
C ASP A 980 27.82 0.86 16.06
N PHE A 981 27.10 0.17 16.94
CA PHE A 981 26.03 -0.76 16.61
C PHE A 981 24.70 -0.14 16.98
N TRP A 982 23.72 -0.21 16.08
CA TRP A 982 22.39 0.31 16.36
C TRP A 982 21.31 -0.39 15.56
N VAL A 983 20.06 -0.26 16.00
CA VAL A 983 18.86 -0.85 15.40
C VAL A 983 17.91 0.28 15.03
N GLY A 984 17.40 0.29 13.81
CA GLY A 984 16.47 1.31 13.34
C GLY A 984 16.51 1.49 11.83
N PHE A 985 15.57 2.25 11.30
CA PHE A 985 15.53 2.59 9.88
C PHE A 985 16.40 3.81 9.58
N ASP A 986 16.94 3.90 8.37
CA ASP A 986 17.64 5.09 7.87
C ASP A 986 16.70 6.32 7.78
N PHE A 987 17.31 7.52 7.87
CA PHE A 987 16.57 8.76 7.66
C PHE A 987 16.06 8.90 6.24
#